data_cbfbdb0db9d11a4a6dca441a109ac5f8
#
_entry.id   cbfbdb0db9d11a4a6dca441a109ac5f8
#
_cell.length_a   1.000
_cell.length_b   1.000
_cell.length_c   1.000
_cell.angle_alpha   90.00
_cell.angle_beta   90.00
_cell.angle_gamma   90.00
#
_symmetry.space_group_name_H-M   'P 1'
#
loop_
_entity.id
_entity.type
_entity.pdbx_description
1 polymer ?
#
loop_
_entity_poly.entity_id
_entity_poly.type
_entity_poly.pdbx_seq_one_letter_code
_entity_poly.pdbx_strand_id
1 'polypeptide(L)'
;MIQTTLRITESRALSYRIPETRSSQPKFVNYAVALTAEASDGTISEGSGEGQPRGWMTGDNAGNSWGFLSEVIRRLESVELDISSTARAVTSVQTQMAEFFTLAEQRSPDSVNRHPFRGSLLAVETALLDLTARALSVPLTALITEGAGADTAGDSDLPQEIAGPAAGAESSDEFQRAARRPFDWEQDTVPVAQHDDLLQALLILETAVRRADHSQGVLGLDLGGLLDMRAGKAFVRRVVALAVQGDLPKRVILERVLPRHHRGRTQLLQDEADAALRASGRRDITVELHHQWRYWDHQTPSRQLQVSGRPSVQVIRPTQYGSLLRTAEAVERISSEHPEAVLLLADFPGATSLSRAALRSLARACPGARAHITDAADGGEYPVGAPHGADSGHGVALAYEAIVGDVREMTTYPAPPQPTYEGRPVAVYHDVDHLHPLGPNGSKGHLLERQALALGLSTTRYSKGAFRAGDGSRAPLIFKWSRNPLSSAASLALSTHKEGTRMQLQRAGVPVPQGRTFANGDFATAKQFVDRIGYPVVVKPAMGVRGIGVVAGIQNEQELEAAFDIMASSKLGKQDFIVEKHINGRDYRIVVVGDEVIAAIQREPASVFGDGESTIAELLLNKNIARKRNPHLWARPAKYDAAARHELKKAGMTLSSVPAQGERVLLANTCSLSQGGDSIDVLDELHPSIIEACIRTVNAIPQLEYCGVDFLLEDHTKPLDQQDAGICELNAHAAIGNCEYPMFGSGKPVAETVMRACIDHYGLTARSEPAEEVALHLTIRGKVTGVGFRKWLQRRARSSGLTGWVRNVDRKTVEAVLVGETVAATAVAAATILGPRAAVPTSYVAQHVEKPDVRDFVIREDTAVRVKNLAKKVTVQAGREARRLKIYRPKNAQEAGAA
;
A
#
# COMPACT_ATOMS: atom_id res chain seq x y z
N MET A 1 55.38 5.70 11.05
CA MET A 1 54.69 5.52 12.35
C MET A 1 53.46 4.66 12.05
N ILE A 2 53.24 3.64 12.88
CA ILE A 2 52.07 2.79 12.71
C ILE A 2 50.83 3.64 13.10
N GLN A 3 49.91 3.86 12.22
CA GLN A 3 48.64 4.49 12.52
C GLN A 3 47.96 3.67 13.61
N THR A 4 47.64 4.27 14.73
CA THR A 4 47.05 3.54 15.87
C THR A 4 45.65 3.99 16.20
N THR A 5 45.28 5.19 15.83
CA THR A 5 43.97 5.76 16.10
C THR A 5 43.43 6.54 14.89
N LEU A 6 42.13 6.47 14.68
CA LEU A 6 41.40 7.17 13.66
C LEU A 6 40.25 7.95 14.31
N ARG A 7 40.30 9.28 14.25
CA ARG A 7 39.28 10.15 14.87
C ARG A 7 38.29 10.65 13.84
N ILE A 8 37.03 10.41 14.07
CA ILE A 8 35.96 10.91 13.17
C ILE A 8 35.84 12.42 13.33
N THR A 9 36.10 13.15 12.25
CA THR A 9 36.10 14.62 12.20
C THR A 9 34.82 15.18 11.58
N GLU A 10 34.14 14.41 10.74
CA GLU A 10 32.90 14.79 10.12
C GLU A 10 32.01 13.56 9.94
N SER A 11 30.69 13.73 10.18
CA SER A 11 29.67 12.72 9.96
C SER A 11 28.45 13.35 9.33
N ARG A 12 27.96 12.74 8.25
CA ARG A 12 26.77 13.21 7.50
C ARG A 12 25.82 12.06 7.24
N ALA A 13 24.55 12.38 7.23
CA ALA A 13 23.51 11.45 6.75
C ALA A 13 22.67 12.11 5.67
N LEU A 14 22.27 11.30 4.71
CA LEU A 14 21.38 11.67 3.62
C LEU A 14 20.17 10.74 3.61
N SER A 15 18.97 11.32 3.55
CA SER A 15 17.74 10.57 3.28
C SER A 15 17.34 10.79 1.83
N TYR A 16 17.15 9.74 1.08
CA TYR A 16 16.75 9.81 -0.32
C TYR A 16 15.66 8.78 -0.64
N ARG A 17 14.92 9.06 -1.71
CA ARG A 17 13.80 8.23 -2.12
C ARG A 17 14.15 7.48 -3.39
N ILE A 18 13.90 6.18 -3.37
CA ILE A 18 14.11 5.33 -4.54
C ILE A 18 12.78 5.17 -5.27
N PRO A 19 12.71 5.48 -6.56
CA PRO A 19 11.54 5.20 -7.37
C PRO A 19 11.33 3.69 -7.45
N GLU A 20 10.08 3.26 -7.40
CA GLU A 20 9.75 1.89 -7.74
C GLU A 20 9.89 1.76 -9.28
N THR A 21 10.59 0.75 -9.76
CA THR A 21 10.83 0.49 -11.20
C THR A 21 9.55 0.35 -12.03
N ARG A 22 8.37 0.31 -11.39
CA ARG A 22 7.03 0.26 -12.01
C ARG A 22 6.13 1.44 -11.64
N SER A 23 6.71 2.54 -11.12
CA SER A 23 5.94 3.70 -10.66
C SER A 23 6.83 4.93 -10.70
N SER A 24 6.31 6.01 -11.23
CA SER A 24 6.95 7.34 -11.20
C SER A 24 7.09 7.93 -9.77
N GLN A 25 6.63 7.21 -8.74
CA GLN A 25 6.70 7.67 -7.35
C GLN A 25 7.72 6.90 -6.54
N PRO A 26 8.56 7.61 -5.75
CA PRO A 26 9.49 6.98 -4.85
C PRO A 26 8.73 6.27 -3.71
N LYS A 27 8.80 4.94 -3.66
CA LYS A 27 8.12 4.12 -2.65
C LYS A 27 9.00 3.84 -1.44
N PHE A 28 10.31 3.78 -1.65
CA PHE A 28 11.25 3.44 -0.60
C PHE A 28 12.11 4.63 -0.22
N VAL A 29 12.32 4.79 1.08
CA VAL A 29 13.29 5.73 1.64
C VAL A 29 14.50 4.92 2.06
N ASN A 30 15.68 5.32 1.63
CA ASN A 30 16.96 4.79 2.08
C ASN A 30 17.73 5.88 2.80
N TYR A 31 18.71 5.47 3.60
CA TYR A 31 19.64 6.35 4.29
C TYR A 31 21.05 6.03 3.86
N ALA A 32 21.81 7.05 3.48
CA ALA A 32 23.25 6.96 3.33
C ALA A 32 23.92 7.68 4.49
N VAL A 33 25.02 7.10 4.95
CA VAL A 33 25.92 7.69 5.95
C VAL A 33 27.29 7.87 5.31
N ALA A 34 27.88 9.03 5.51
CA ALA A 34 29.23 9.33 5.09
C ALA A 34 30.03 9.84 6.29
N LEU A 35 31.23 9.32 6.48
CA LEU A 35 32.12 9.63 7.57
C LEU A 35 33.47 10.08 7.02
N THR A 36 34.04 11.12 7.63
CA THR A 36 35.43 11.53 7.39
C THR A 36 36.17 11.43 8.72
N ALA A 37 37.37 10.88 8.69
CA ALA A 37 38.19 10.76 9.89
C ALA A 37 39.67 11.07 9.57
N GLU A 38 40.38 11.56 10.58
CA GLU A 38 41.77 11.88 10.52
C GLU A 38 42.57 10.91 11.41
N ALA A 39 43.59 10.32 10.84
CA ALA A 39 44.49 9.44 11.55
C ALA A 39 45.53 10.25 12.33
N SER A 40 46.23 9.61 13.27
CA SER A 40 47.27 10.25 14.12
C SER A 40 48.45 10.85 13.33
N ASP A 41 48.61 10.51 12.06
CA ASP A 41 49.65 11.08 11.18
C ASP A 41 49.11 12.18 10.23
N GLY A 42 47.83 12.58 10.40
CA GLY A 42 47.18 13.58 9.57
C GLY A 42 46.58 13.02 8.29
N THR A 43 46.62 11.71 8.05
CA THR A 43 45.96 11.08 6.88
C THR A 43 44.46 11.12 7.06
N ILE A 44 43.76 11.57 6.02
CA ILE A 44 42.30 11.63 5.97
C ILE A 44 41.78 10.37 5.31
N SER A 45 40.79 9.72 5.90
CA SER A 45 40.05 8.59 5.36
C SER A 45 38.57 8.88 5.37
N GLU A 46 37.86 8.32 4.39
CA GLU A 46 36.41 8.47 4.26
C GLU A 46 35.75 7.10 4.18
N GLY A 47 34.53 7.00 4.68
CA GLY A 47 33.75 5.76 4.63
C GLY A 47 32.27 6.04 4.39
N SER A 48 31.60 5.11 3.75
CA SER A 48 30.18 5.23 3.42
C SER A 48 29.39 3.95 3.64
N GLY A 49 28.12 4.11 3.97
CA GLY A 49 27.21 2.99 4.20
C GLY A 49 25.78 3.36 3.84
N GLU A 50 25.02 2.38 3.45
CA GLU A 50 23.60 2.51 3.14
C GLU A 50 22.74 1.59 4.02
N GLY A 51 21.55 2.08 4.37
CA GLY A 51 20.57 1.29 5.08
C GLY A 51 19.15 1.55 4.58
N GLN A 52 18.35 0.52 4.69
CA GLN A 52 17.01 0.49 4.11
C GLN A 52 15.97 0.26 5.20
N PRO A 53 15.35 1.33 5.77
CA PRO A 53 14.24 1.15 6.69
C PRO A 53 13.04 0.61 5.92
N ARG A 54 12.65 -0.63 6.20
CA ARG A 54 11.50 -1.29 5.61
C ARG A 54 10.49 -1.61 6.70
N GLY A 55 9.54 -0.70 6.93
CA GLY A 55 8.57 -0.79 8.01
C GLY A 55 7.78 -2.09 8.05
N TRP A 56 7.53 -2.70 6.91
CA TRP A 56 6.87 -3.99 6.81
C TRP A 56 7.73 -5.17 7.29
N MET A 57 9.04 -5.00 7.34
CA MET A 57 9.99 -6.01 7.80
C MET A 57 10.66 -5.63 9.12
N THR A 58 11.26 -4.45 9.19
CA THR A 58 12.01 -4.00 10.37
C THR A 58 11.11 -3.31 11.41
N GLY A 59 9.88 -2.96 11.03
CA GLY A 59 8.97 -2.20 11.89
C GLY A 59 9.30 -0.70 11.96
N ASP A 60 10.36 -0.27 11.28
CA ASP A 60 10.80 1.11 11.26
C ASP A 60 10.01 1.92 10.23
N ASN A 61 9.54 3.09 10.61
CA ASN A 61 9.11 4.07 9.63
C ASN A 61 10.23 5.07 9.33
N ALA A 62 10.16 5.69 8.15
CA ALA A 62 11.22 6.60 7.69
C ALA A 62 11.46 7.79 8.65
N GLY A 63 10.39 8.35 9.24
CA GLY A 63 10.51 9.50 10.14
C GLY A 63 11.21 9.17 11.47
N ASN A 64 10.81 8.08 12.12
CA ASN A 64 11.40 7.67 13.39
C ASN A 64 12.85 7.21 13.20
N SER A 65 13.12 6.48 12.12
CA SER A 65 14.46 6.03 11.78
C SER A 65 15.39 7.19 11.45
N TRP A 66 14.86 8.23 10.78
CA TRP A 66 15.63 9.46 10.53
C TRP A 66 15.99 10.21 11.80
N GLY A 67 15.04 10.37 12.72
CA GLY A 67 15.29 11.00 14.02
C GLY A 67 16.34 10.26 14.85
N PHE A 68 16.31 8.93 14.84
CA PHE A 68 17.32 8.09 15.47
C PHE A 68 18.68 8.24 14.77
N LEU A 69 18.73 8.12 13.44
CA LEU A 69 19.97 8.26 12.68
C LEU A 69 20.64 9.62 12.91
N SER A 70 19.86 10.69 12.90
CA SER A 70 20.37 12.05 13.15
C SER A 70 20.99 12.21 14.55
N GLU A 71 20.52 11.45 15.55
CA GLU A 71 21.16 11.43 16.87
C GLU A 71 22.45 10.63 16.85
N VAL A 72 22.47 9.47 16.21
CA VAL A 72 23.67 8.63 16.09
C VAL A 72 24.77 9.40 15.35
N ILE A 73 24.45 10.07 14.25
CA ILE A 73 25.39 10.88 13.47
C ILE A 73 26.08 11.93 14.36
N ARG A 74 25.31 12.68 15.17
CA ARG A 74 25.89 13.66 16.10
C ARG A 74 26.80 13.05 17.16
N ARG A 75 26.56 11.79 17.54
CA ARG A 75 27.40 11.08 18.54
C ARG A 75 28.66 10.50 17.92
N LEU A 76 28.70 10.31 16.61
CA LEU A 76 29.89 9.84 15.89
C LEU A 76 30.98 10.90 15.81
N GLU A 77 30.61 12.18 15.85
CA GLU A 77 31.62 13.25 15.88
C GLU A 77 32.54 13.10 17.11
N SER A 78 33.83 13.06 16.89
CA SER A 78 34.90 12.85 17.89
C SER A 78 35.04 11.41 18.41
N VAL A 79 34.38 10.41 17.80
CA VAL A 79 34.68 9.00 18.10
C VAL A 79 36.06 8.66 17.61
N GLU A 80 36.82 7.96 18.44
CA GLU A 80 38.15 7.44 18.13
C GLU A 80 38.11 5.92 17.99
N LEU A 81 38.67 5.41 16.89
CA LEU A 81 38.77 3.99 16.58
C LEU A 81 40.22 3.55 16.66
N ASP A 82 40.51 2.45 17.37
CA ASP A 82 41.81 1.81 17.40
C ASP A 82 42.01 1.01 16.09
N ILE A 83 42.89 1.47 15.23
CA ILE A 83 43.23 0.82 13.96
C ILE A 83 44.66 0.24 13.96
N SER A 84 45.19 -0.09 15.13
CA SER A 84 46.53 -0.68 15.25
C SER A 84 46.64 -2.07 14.62
N SER A 85 45.50 -2.75 14.43
CA SER A 85 45.36 -4.01 13.68
C SER A 85 43.92 -4.20 13.21
N THR A 86 43.69 -5.09 12.25
CA THR A 86 42.35 -5.46 11.77
C THR A 86 41.45 -5.92 12.92
N ALA A 87 41.94 -6.75 13.83
CA ALA A 87 41.20 -7.23 14.99
C ALA A 87 40.78 -6.09 15.94
N ARG A 88 41.70 -5.15 16.19
CA ARG A 88 41.43 -3.98 17.03
C ARG A 88 40.42 -3.04 16.39
N ALA A 89 40.54 -2.82 15.11
CA ALA A 89 39.63 -2.02 14.33
C ALA A 89 38.19 -2.59 14.37
N VAL A 90 38.02 -3.88 14.15
CA VAL A 90 36.75 -4.58 14.28
C VAL A 90 36.17 -4.46 15.69
N THR A 91 37.01 -4.68 16.72
CA THR A 91 36.60 -4.54 18.13
C THR A 91 36.14 -3.12 18.46
N SER A 92 36.82 -2.09 17.93
CA SER A 92 36.40 -0.69 18.10
C SER A 92 35.05 -0.41 17.45
N VAL A 93 34.82 -0.88 16.21
CA VAL A 93 33.54 -0.73 15.53
C VAL A 93 32.44 -1.47 16.29
N GLN A 94 32.66 -2.71 16.72
CA GLN A 94 31.71 -3.49 17.51
C GLN A 94 31.34 -2.79 18.82
N THR A 95 32.31 -2.22 19.50
CA THR A 95 32.12 -1.48 20.77
C THR A 95 31.22 -0.26 20.53
N GLN A 96 31.51 0.52 19.49
CA GLN A 96 30.72 1.70 19.15
C GLN A 96 29.30 1.31 18.75
N MET A 97 29.18 0.25 17.96
CA MET A 97 27.85 -0.25 17.54
C MET A 97 27.02 -0.79 18.71
N ALA A 98 27.65 -1.40 19.74
CA ALA A 98 26.95 -1.87 20.94
C ALA A 98 26.24 -0.72 21.67
N GLU A 99 26.87 0.46 21.76
CA GLU A 99 26.24 1.67 22.32
C GLU A 99 25.01 2.09 21.49
N PHE A 100 25.12 2.07 20.15
CA PHE A 100 24.03 2.47 19.28
C PHE A 100 22.89 1.46 19.28
N PHE A 101 23.16 0.16 19.39
CA PHE A 101 22.11 -0.85 19.60
C PHE A 101 21.39 -0.62 20.94
N THR A 102 22.12 -0.30 22.01
CA THR A 102 21.55 0.03 23.32
C THR A 102 20.67 1.29 23.24
N LEU A 103 21.15 2.34 22.55
CA LEU A 103 20.39 3.55 22.31
C LEU A 103 19.10 3.27 21.52
N ALA A 104 19.16 2.39 20.52
CA ALA A 104 18.01 1.98 19.73
C ALA A 104 16.93 1.31 20.61
N GLU A 105 17.34 0.42 21.52
CA GLU A 105 16.44 -0.24 22.47
C GLU A 105 15.82 0.75 23.46
N GLN A 106 16.60 1.70 23.97
CA GLN A 106 16.11 2.75 24.88
C GLN A 106 15.10 3.69 24.18
N ARG A 107 15.31 3.99 22.90
CA ARG A 107 14.42 4.84 22.11
C ARG A 107 13.09 4.20 21.76
N SER A 108 13.03 2.88 21.73
CA SER A 108 11.83 2.13 21.38
C SER A 108 11.62 0.93 22.31
N PRO A 109 11.47 1.15 23.64
CA PRO A 109 11.38 0.07 24.63
C PRO A 109 10.15 -0.82 24.45
N ASP A 110 9.08 -0.29 23.86
CA ASP A 110 7.81 -0.99 23.58
C ASP A 110 7.69 -1.51 22.14
N SER A 111 8.80 -1.50 21.41
CA SER A 111 8.83 -2.02 20.04
C SER A 111 8.36 -3.48 20.01
N VAL A 112 7.39 -3.78 19.15
CA VAL A 112 6.98 -5.17 18.86
C VAL A 112 8.14 -5.94 18.22
N ASN A 113 9.09 -5.22 17.65
CA ASN A 113 10.35 -5.71 17.15
C ASN A 113 11.39 -5.49 18.23
N ARG A 114 12.01 -6.55 18.72
CA ARG A 114 13.07 -6.50 19.74
C ARG A 114 14.30 -5.70 19.33
N HIS A 115 14.37 -5.24 18.10
CA HIS A 115 15.53 -4.56 17.51
C HIS A 115 15.08 -3.46 16.54
N PRO A 116 14.78 -2.26 17.08
CA PRO A 116 14.38 -1.11 16.26
C PRO A 116 15.57 -0.50 15.49
N PHE A 117 15.26 0.28 14.47
CA PHE A 117 16.20 1.11 13.70
C PHE A 117 17.33 0.36 12.96
N ARG A 118 17.09 -0.89 12.58
CA ARG A 118 18.12 -1.73 11.96
C ARG A 118 18.65 -1.22 10.62
N GLY A 119 17.77 -0.61 9.81
CA GLY A 119 18.22 0.03 8.57
C GLY A 119 19.21 1.16 8.84
N SER A 120 18.95 2.00 9.86
CA SER A 120 19.86 3.08 10.27
C SER A 120 21.17 2.53 10.84
N LEU A 121 21.09 1.49 11.69
CA LEU A 121 22.27 0.85 12.29
C LEU A 121 23.16 0.19 11.22
N LEU A 122 22.58 -0.47 10.22
CA LEU A 122 23.33 -1.05 9.10
C LEU A 122 24.09 0.02 8.32
N ALA A 123 23.44 1.17 8.03
CA ALA A 123 24.12 2.27 7.35
C ALA A 123 25.34 2.79 8.12
N VAL A 124 25.21 2.94 9.44
CA VAL A 124 26.27 3.43 10.32
C VAL A 124 27.41 2.41 10.40
N GLU A 125 27.11 1.12 10.66
CA GLU A 125 28.14 0.10 10.74
C GLU A 125 28.91 -0.07 9.43
N THR A 126 28.18 -0.11 8.31
CA THR A 126 28.82 -0.23 6.99
C THR A 126 29.76 0.95 6.74
N ALA A 127 29.35 2.18 7.09
CA ALA A 127 30.21 3.37 6.97
C ALA A 127 31.45 3.30 7.86
N LEU A 128 31.31 2.83 9.11
CA LEU A 128 32.46 2.65 10.02
C LEU A 128 33.44 1.57 9.52
N LEU A 129 32.91 0.45 9.02
CA LEU A 129 33.74 -0.61 8.47
C LEU A 129 34.43 -0.19 7.17
N ASP A 130 33.75 0.52 6.27
CA ASP A 130 34.35 1.04 5.04
C ASP A 130 35.43 2.08 5.34
N LEU A 131 35.17 3.01 6.27
CA LEU A 131 36.15 3.99 6.76
C LEU A 131 37.42 3.29 7.30
N THR A 132 37.22 2.29 8.12
CA THR A 132 38.30 1.55 8.77
C THR A 132 39.08 0.69 7.76
N ALA A 133 38.39 0.05 6.83
CA ALA A 133 39.01 -0.73 5.76
C ALA A 133 39.92 0.13 4.86
N ARG A 134 39.49 1.32 4.54
CA ARG A 134 40.29 2.30 3.77
C ARG A 134 41.49 2.81 4.55
N ALA A 135 41.28 3.17 5.80
CA ALA A 135 42.39 3.62 6.67
C ALA A 135 43.49 2.54 6.82
N LEU A 136 43.10 1.28 6.89
CA LEU A 136 44.00 0.13 6.95
C LEU A 136 44.53 -0.35 5.61
N SER A 137 43.96 0.17 4.48
CA SER A 137 44.23 -0.31 3.11
C SER A 137 43.97 -1.81 2.95
N VAL A 138 42.91 -2.31 3.58
CA VAL A 138 42.44 -3.71 3.47
C VAL A 138 41.06 -3.75 2.82
N PRO A 139 40.67 -4.83 2.16
CA PRO A 139 39.30 -4.96 1.66
C PRO A 139 38.31 -5.08 2.80
N LEU A 140 37.09 -4.60 2.59
CA LEU A 140 35.99 -4.70 3.57
C LEU A 140 35.72 -6.16 3.99
N THR A 141 35.90 -7.10 3.08
CA THR A 141 35.82 -8.55 3.33
C THR A 141 36.72 -8.99 4.50
N ALA A 142 37.94 -8.46 4.58
CA ALA A 142 38.88 -8.82 5.64
C ALA A 142 38.37 -8.44 7.04
N LEU A 143 37.72 -7.26 7.18
CA LEU A 143 37.12 -6.84 8.45
C LEU A 143 35.89 -7.68 8.80
N ILE A 144 35.09 -8.04 7.82
CA ILE A 144 33.90 -8.88 8.06
C ILE A 144 34.34 -10.31 8.47
N THR A 145 35.32 -10.90 7.80
CA THR A 145 35.87 -12.22 8.14
C THR A 145 36.47 -12.24 9.55
N GLU A 146 37.25 -11.23 9.91
CA GLU A 146 37.80 -11.09 11.25
C GLU A 146 36.69 -10.99 12.31
N GLY A 147 35.67 -10.20 12.05
CA GLY A 147 34.53 -10.01 12.97
C GLY A 147 33.63 -11.23 13.10
N ALA A 148 33.58 -12.07 12.09
CA ALA A 148 32.82 -13.32 12.10
C ALA A 148 33.60 -14.49 12.75
N GLY A 149 34.93 -14.36 12.91
CA GLY A 149 35.81 -15.44 13.37
C GLY A 149 35.94 -16.59 12.37
N ALA A 150 35.70 -16.28 11.09
CA ALA A 150 35.71 -17.28 10.02
C ALA A 150 37.06 -17.38 9.31
N ASP A 151 37.40 -18.55 8.79
CA ASP A 151 38.55 -18.75 7.90
C ASP A 151 38.25 -18.17 6.50
N THR A 152 39.22 -17.54 5.86
CA THR A 152 39.07 -16.98 4.51
C THR A 152 38.81 -18.04 3.47
N ALA A 153 37.71 -17.93 2.72
CA ALA A 153 37.47 -18.76 1.55
C ALA A 153 38.48 -18.43 0.43
N GLY A 154 38.98 -19.43 -0.28
CA GLY A 154 39.77 -19.21 -1.49
C GLY A 154 38.92 -18.63 -2.60
N ASP A 155 39.54 -17.94 -3.57
CA ASP A 155 38.84 -17.31 -4.71
C ASP A 155 37.99 -18.28 -5.55
N SER A 156 38.22 -19.59 -5.44
CA SER A 156 37.49 -20.66 -6.14
C SER A 156 36.10 -21.01 -5.52
N ASP A 157 35.85 -20.57 -4.26
CA ASP A 157 34.67 -20.97 -3.49
C ASP A 157 33.66 -19.84 -3.26
N LEU A 158 33.64 -18.84 -4.15
CA LEU A 158 32.69 -17.73 -4.05
C LEU A 158 31.24 -18.22 -4.16
N PRO A 159 30.32 -17.72 -3.30
CA PRO A 159 28.91 -18.01 -3.45
C PRO A 159 28.40 -17.60 -4.82
N GLN A 160 27.61 -18.47 -5.44
CA GLN A 160 27.02 -18.20 -6.77
C GLN A 160 26.15 -16.93 -6.73
N GLU A 161 26.42 -16.00 -7.63
CA GLU A 161 25.55 -14.84 -7.83
C GLU A 161 24.28 -15.26 -8.59
N ILE A 162 23.12 -14.89 -8.04
CA ILE A 162 21.83 -15.13 -8.65
C ILE A 162 21.29 -13.75 -9.03
N ALA A 163 21.15 -13.48 -10.31
CA ALA A 163 20.47 -12.29 -10.77
C ALA A 163 19.00 -12.34 -10.33
N GLY A 164 18.54 -11.30 -9.67
CA GLY A 164 17.12 -11.08 -9.41
C GLY A 164 16.34 -10.93 -10.73
N PRO A 165 15.02 -10.95 -10.74
CA PRO A 165 14.23 -10.79 -11.95
C PRO A 165 14.58 -9.46 -12.61
N ALA A 166 15.33 -9.54 -13.72
CA ALA A 166 15.87 -8.39 -14.44
C ALA A 166 14.72 -7.46 -14.86
N ALA A 167 14.76 -6.23 -14.38
CA ALA A 167 14.00 -5.15 -14.97
C ALA A 167 14.81 -4.70 -16.21
N GLY A 168 14.38 -5.20 -17.42
CA GLY A 168 14.80 -4.64 -18.68
C GLY A 168 16.18 -5.06 -19.19
N ALA A 169 16.34 -6.28 -19.68
CA ALA A 169 17.31 -6.57 -20.72
C ALA A 169 16.60 -6.48 -22.08
N GLU A 170 17.10 -5.66 -22.99
CA GLU A 170 16.69 -5.69 -24.39
C GLU A 170 16.93 -7.09 -24.95
N SER A 171 15.87 -7.78 -25.33
CA SER A 171 15.96 -9.10 -25.92
C SER A 171 16.40 -8.99 -27.38
N SER A 172 17.45 -9.71 -27.78
CA SER A 172 17.77 -9.90 -29.17
C SER A 172 16.62 -10.58 -29.92
N ASP A 173 16.38 -10.21 -31.17
CA ASP A 173 15.29 -10.70 -32.06
C ASP A 173 15.24 -12.24 -32.24
N GLU A 174 16.27 -12.96 -31.89
CA GLU A 174 16.28 -14.43 -31.93
C GLU A 174 15.48 -15.10 -30.81
N PHE A 175 15.33 -14.42 -29.68
CA PHE A 175 14.60 -14.94 -28.54
C PHE A 175 13.07 -14.84 -28.74
N GLN A 176 12.60 -13.93 -29.58
CA GLN A 176 11.18 -13.76 -29.92
C GLN A 176 10.64 -14.86 -30.85
N ARG A 177 11.51 -15.61 -31.55
CA ARG A 177 11.07 -16.61 -32.56
C ARG A 177 10.95 -18.04 -32.07
N ALA A 178 11.40 -18.38 -30.89
CA ALA A 178 11.10 -19.67 -30.31
C ALA A 178 9.59 -19.68 -29.96
N ALA A 179 8.81 -20.33 -30.81
CA ALA A 179 7.37 -20.48 -30.65
C ALA A 179 7.05 -21.07 -29.26
N ARG A 180 6.87 -20.22 -28.28
CA ARG A 180 6.42 -20.60 -26.94
C ARG A 180 4.94 -20.87 -27.04
N ARG A 181 4.52 -22.06 -26.57
CA ARG A 181 3.11 -22.41 -26.47
C ARG A 181 2.43 -21.36 -25.60
N PRO A 182 1.40 -20.63 -26.11
CA PRO A 182 0.69 -19.65 -25.31
C PRO A 182 0.13 -20.32 -24.06
N PHE A 183 0.14 -19.58 -22.95
CA PHE A 183 -0.52 -20.01 -21.73
C PHE A 183 -2.00 -20.23 -22.01
N ASP A 184 -2.49 -21.46 -21.86
CA ASP A 184 -3.91 -21.75 -22.10
C ASP A 184 -4.73 -21.43 -20.87
N TRP A 185 -5.21 -20.21 -20.80
CA TRP A 185 -6.03 -19.69 -19.71
C TRP A 185 -7.37 -20.43 -19.57
N GLU A 186 -7.85 -21.12 -20.60
CA GLU A 186 -9.09 -21.86 -20.54
C GLU A 186 -8.92 -23.26 -19.95
N GLN A 187 -7.81 -23.95 -20.24
CA GLN A 187 -7.55 -25.28 -19.72
C GLN A 187 -7.00 -25.29 -18.28
N ASP A 188 -6.34 -24.21 -17.88
CA ASP A 188 -5.71 -24.10 -16.56
C ASP A 188 -6.60 -23.48 -15.49
N THR A 189 -7.91 -23.31 -15.74
CA THR A 189 -8.81 -22.55 -14.88
C THR A 189 -9.21 -23.26 -13.60
N VAL A 190 -9.04 -22.53 -12.50
CA VAL A 190 -9.72 -22.75 -11.21
C VAL A 190 -11.05 -21.99 -11.22
N PRO A 191 -12.12 -22.50 -10.60
CA PRO A 191 -13.46 -21.85 -10.64
C PRO A 191 -13.49 -20.42 -10.10
N VAL A 192 -14.27 -19.61 -10.77
CA VAL A 192 -14.34 -18.13 -10.86
C VAL A 192 -14.46 -17.30 -9.55
N ALA A 193 -14.68 -17.86 -8.39
CA ALA A 193 -15.07 -17.07 -7.19
C ALA A 193 -13.92 -16.51 -6.32
N GLN A 194 -12.63 -16.78 -6.63
CA GLN A 194 -11.49 -16.38 -5.80
C GLN A 194 -10.27 -15.90 -6.63
N HIS A 195 -10.50 -15.27 -7.77
CA HIS A 195 -9.52 -15.20 -8.88
C HIS A 195 -8.58 -14.01 -8.92
N ASP A 196 -8.91 -12.88 -8.29
CA ASP A 196 -8.13 -11.66 -8.51
C ASP A 196 -6.65 -11.83 -8.11
N ASP A 197 -6.40 -12.53 -7.01
CA ASP A 197 -5.03 -12.73 -6.52
C ASP A 197 -4.29 -13.87 -7.27
N LEU A 198 -5.00 -14.92 -7.64
CA LEU A 198 -4.41 -16.01 -8.44
C LEU A 198 -4.08 -15.53 -9.85
N LEU A 199 -4.99 -14.80 -10.50
CA LEU A 199 -4.74 -14.22 -11.81
C LEU A 199 -3.50 -13.33 -11.79
N GLN A 200 -3.38 -12.46 -10.80
CA GLN A 200 -2.20 -11.61 -10.65
C GLN A 200 -0.92 -12.43 -10.49
N ALA A 201 -0.93 -13.49 -9.69
CA ALA A 201 0.22 -14.37 -9.52
C ALA A 201 0.58 -15.10 -10.83
N LEU A 202 -0.41 -15.56 -11.58
CA LEU A 202 -0.20 -16.23 -12.89
C LEU A 202 0.34 -15.25 -13.93
N LEU A 203 -0.10 -13.99 -13.94
CA LEU A 203 0.44 -12.94 -14.82
C LEU A 203 1.90 -12.61 -14.47
N ILE A 204 2.25 -12.57 -13.18
CA ILE A 204 3.64 -12.42 -12.72
C ILE A 204 4.47 -13.59 -13.22
N LEU A 205 3.94 -14.81 -13.09
CA LEU A 205 4.62 -16.03 -13.54
C LEU A 205 4.82 -16.02 -15.07
N GLU A 206 3.80 -15.66 -15.86
CA GLU A 206 3.92 -15.56 -17.31
C GLU A 206 4.97 -14.52 -17.74
N THR A 207 4.97 -13.36 -17.09
CA THR A 207 6.00 -12.33 -17.32
C THR A 207 7.39 -12.87 -16.99
N ALA A 208 7.53 -13.62 -15.90
CA ALA A 208 8.79 -14.24 -15.51
C ALA A 208 9.24 -15.30 -16.53
N VAL A 209 8.32 -16.14 -17.04
CA VAL A 209 8.60 -17.13 -18.09
C VAL A 209 9.15 -16.46 -19.36
N ARG A 210 8.57 -15.33 -19.78
CA ARG A 210 9.03 -14.60 -20.96
C ARG A 210 10.40 -13.95 -20.80
N ARG A 211 10.73 -13.52 -19.58
CA ARG A 211 11.96 -12.78 -19.26
C ARG A 211 13.05 -13.67 -18.68
N ALA A 212 12.73 -14.91 -18.31
CA ALA A 212 13.71 -15.82 -17.73
C ALA A 212 14.78 -16.17 -18.76
N ASP A 213 16.03 -15.87 -18.45
CA ASP A 213 17.16 -16.45 -19.14
C ASP A 213 17.29 -17.90 -18.71
N HIS A 214 16.90 -18.83 -19.60
CA HIS A 214 16.96 -20.26 -19.32
C HIS A 214 18.39 -20.80 -19.17
N SER A 215 19.40 -20.03 -19.50
CA SER A 215 20.82 -20.35 -19.28
C SER A 215 21.22 -20.18 -17.81
N GLN A 216 20.53 -19.36 -17.06
CA GLN A 216 20.73 -19.22 -15.62
C GLN A 216 19.88 -20.24 -14.86
N GLY A 217 20.53 -21.18 -14.20
CA GLY A 217 19.88 -22.36 -13.60
C GLY A 217 18.83 -22.14 -12.50
N VAL A 218 18.51 -20.90 -12.11
CA VAL A 218 17.62 -20.59 -10.96
C VAL A 218 16.69 -19.40 -11.25
N LEU A 219 15.40 -19.53 -10.94
CA LEU A 219 14.41 -18.46 -10.97
C LEU A 219 13.83 -18.23 -9.56
N GLY A 220 13.92 -17.03 -9.05
CA GLY A 220 13.26 -16.60 -7.82
C GLY A 220 12.00 -15.76 -8.09
N LEU A 221 10.87 -16.10 -7.46
CA LEU A 221 9.62 -15.36 -7.53
C LEU A 221 9.11 -15.03 -6.12
N ASP A 222 8.96 -13.75 -5.80
CA ASP A 222 8.37 -13.27 -4.55
C ASP A 222 6.93 -12.81 -4.78
N LEU A 223 5.95 -13.52 -4.23
CA LEU A 223 4.53 -13.24 -4.39
C LEU A 223 3.95 -12.32 -3.30
N GLY A 224 4.76 -11.85 -2.36
CA GLY A 224 4.33 -10.90 -1.34
C GLY A 224 3.22 -11.37 -0.39
N GLY A 225 2.92 -12.68 -0.37
CA GLY A 225 1.83 -13.23 0.43
C GLY A 225 0.45 -13.06 -0.22
N LEU A 226 0.41 -13.06 -1.53
CA LEU A 226 -0.78 -12.75 -2.32
C LEU A 226 -1.87 -13.83 -2.28
N LEU A 227 -1.49 -15.12 -2.22
CA LEU A 227 -2.39 -16.25 -2.47
C LEU A 227 -2.93 -16.88 -1.19
N ASP A 228 -4.19 -17.29 -1.18
CA ASP A 228 -4.73 -18.23 -0.19
C ASP A 228 -4.24 -19.67 -0.46
N MET A 229 -4.57 -20.62 0.44
CA MET A 229 -4.14 -22.02 0.30
C MET A 229 -4.62 -22.69 -0.98
N ARG A 230 -5.82 -22.38 -1.47
CA ARG A 230 -6.41 -23.00 -2.65
C ARG A 230 -5.73 -22.48 -3.91
N ALA A 231 -5.64 -21.16 -4.01
CA ALA A 231 -4.94 -20.48 -5.10
C ALA A 231 -3.45 -20.82 -5.09
N GLY A 232 -2.81 -20.88 -3.92
CA GLY A 232 -1.42 -21.28 -3.76
C GLY A 232 -1.13 -22.70 -4.29
N LYS A 233 -2.00 -23.67 -4.02
CA LYS A 233 -1.86 -25.03 -4.58
C LYS A 233 -1.98 -25.04 -6.11
N ALA A 234 -2.95 -24.33 -6.67
CA ALA A 234 -3.12 -24.22 -8.12
C ALA A 234 -1.89 -23.55 -8.78
N PHE A 235 -1.39 -22.48 -8.17
CA PHE A 235 -0.20 -21.78 -8.63
C PHE A 235 1.05 -22.68 -8.61
N VAL A 236 1.30 -23.38 -7.51
CA VAL A 236 2.45 -24.28 -7.37
C VAL A 236 2.40 -25.41 -8.41
N ARG A 237 1.23 -26.01 -8.64
CA ARG A 237 1.07 -27.02 -9.70
C ARG A 237 1.42 -26.47 -11.08
N ARG A 238 1.03 -25.23 -11.35
CA ARG A 238 1.33 -24.58 -12.63
C ARG A 238 2.82 -24.32 -12.79
N VAL A 239 3.49 -23.82 -11.74
CA VAL A 239 4.95 -23.65 -11.73
C VAL A 239 5.65 -24.97 -12.02
N VAL A 240 5.25 -26.05 -11.36
CA VAL A 240 5.81 -27.39 -11.60
C VAL A 240 5.58 -27.82 -13.05
N ALA A 241 4.37 -27.63 -13.59
CA ALA A 241 4.07 -28.00 -14.97
C ALA A 241 4.96 -27.26 -15.97
N LEU A 242 5.15 -25.95 -15.81
CA LEU A 242 6.03 -25.14 -16.66
C LEU A 242 7.50 -25.55 -16.55
N ALA A 243 7.98 -25.85 -15.34
CA ALA A 243 9.34 -26.33 -15.12
C ALA A 243 9.56 -27.72 -15.79
N VAL A 244 8.56 -28.60 -15.71
CA VAL A 244 8.59 -29.94 -16.36
C VAL A 244 8.57 -29.82 -17.88
N GLN A 245 7.84 -28.85 -18.43
CA GLN A 245 7.78 -28.54 -19.86
C GLN A 245 9.05 -27.88 -20.39
N GLY A 246 9.91 -27.37 -19.52
CA GLY A 246 11.15 -26.68 -19.88
C GLY A 246 10.96 -25.18 -20.11
N ASP A 247 9.78 -24.64 -19.77
CA ASP A 247 9.46 -23.20 -19.87
C ASP A 247 10.01 -22.39 -18.69
N LEU A 248 10.51 -23.07 -17.66
CA LEU A 248 11.19 -22.48 -16.51
C LEU A 248 12.53 -23.18 -16.25
N PRO A 249 13.49 -22.50 -15.59
CA PRO A 249 14.71 -23.12 -15.12
C PRO A 249 14.43 -24.35 -14.25
N LYS A 250 15.38 -25.28 -14.21
CA LYS A 250 15.26 -26.52 -13.41
C LYS A 250 15.14 -26.27 -11.91
N ARG A 251 15.53 -25.10 -11.44
CA ARG A 251 15.39 -24.68 -10.05
C ARG A 251 14.56 -23.43 -9.95
N VAL A 252 13.43 -23.52 -9.25
CA VAL A 252 12.52 -22.41 -9.01
C VAL A 252 12.35 -22.22 -7.51
N ILE A 253 12.51 -20.97 -7.04
CA ILE A 253 12.33 -20.56 -5.66
C ILE A 253 11.10 -19.66 -5.58
N LEU A 254 10.11 -20.05 -4.78
CA LEU A 254 8.88 -19.31 -4.57
C LEU A 254 8.88 -18.71 -3.16
N GLU A 255 9.02 -17.38 -3.06
CA GLU A 255 8.95 -16.67 -1.79
C GLU A 255 7.54 -16.18 -1.50
N ARG A 256 7.15 -16.24 -0.24
CA ARG A 256 5.93 -15.61 0.29
C ARG A 256 4.68 -15.88 -0.53
N VAL A 257 4.45 -17.12 -0.93
CA VAL A 257 3.24 -17.53 -1.66
C VAL A 257 1.97 -17.24 -0.82
N LEU A 258 2.01 -17.58 0.47
CA LEU A 258 0.89 -17.41 1.40
C LEU A 258 1.04 -16.15 2.28
N PRO A 259 -0.08 -15.57 2.73
CA PRO A 259 -0.06 -14.46 3.68
C PRO A 259 0.60 -14.84 5.01
N ARG A 260 1.15 -13.85 5.70
CA ARG A 260 1.88 -14.02 6.97
C ARG A 260 1.16 -14.89 8.02
N HIS A 261 -0.16 -14.77 8.11
CA HIS A 261 -0.96 -15.54 9.06
C HIS A 261 -1.16 -17.02 8.67
N HIS A 262 -0.84 -17.40 7.43
CA HIS A 262 -0.88 -18.78 6.92
C HIS A 262 0.49 -19.44 6.80
N ARG A 263 1.55 -18.82 7.27
CA ARG A 263 2.94 -19.28 7.12
C ARG A 263 3.16 -20.74 7.55
N GLY A 264 2.51 -21.21 8.63
CA GLY A 264 2.63 -22.61 9.09
C GLY A 264 2.07 -23.65 8.11
N ARG A 265 1.48 -23.18 7.00
CA ARG A 265 0.92 -24.04 5.93
C ARG A 265 1.79 -24.07 4.67
N THR A 266 2.93 -23.38 4.64
CA THR A 266 3.84 -23.39 3.47
C THR A 266 4.32 -24.81 3.18
N GLN A 267 4.53 -25.63 4.22
CA GLN A 267 4.88 -27.06 4.03
C GLN A 267 3.85 -27.82 3.21
N LEU A 268 2.55 -27.52 3.39
CA LEU A 268 1.49 -28.17 2.59
C LEU A 268 1.58 -27.80 1.10
N LEU A 269 2.11 -26.62 0.77
CA LEU A 269 2.39 -26.24 -0.61
C LEU A 269 3.67 -26.91 -1.13
N GLN A 270 4.67 -27.08 -0.28
CA GLN A 270 5.88 -27.82 -0.64
C GLN A 270 5.54 -29.29 -0.91
N ASP A 271 4.71 -29.91 -0.07
CA ASP A 271 4.23 -31.28 -0.28
C ASP A 271 3.48 -31.42 -1.60
N GLU A 272 2.72 -30.41 -1.99
CA GLU A 272 2.01 -30.33 -3.27
C GLU A 272 2.99 -30.25 -4.47
N ALA A 273 4.03 -29.40 -4.38
CA ALA A 273 5.07 -29.29 -5.40
C ALA A 273 5.80 -30.63 -5.57
N ASP A 274 6.19 -31.25 -4.47
CA ASP A 274 6.90 -32.53 -4.45
C ASP A 274 6.06 -33.65 -4.99
N ALA A 275 4.76 -33.68 -4.71
CA ALA A 275 3.85 -34.67 -5.24
C ALA A 275 3.71 -34.54 -6.77
N ALA A 276 3.60 -33.30 -7.26
CA ALA A 276 3.50 -33.00 -8.68
C ALA A 276 4.81 -33.36 -9.43
N LEU A 277 5.98 -33.08 -8.84
CA LEU A 277 7.28 -33.45 -9.40
C LEU A 277 7.45 -34.95 -9.43
N ARG A 278 7.10 -35.66 -8.35
CA ARG A 278 7.13 -37.14 -8.34
C ARG A 278 6.24 -37.73 -9.42
N ALA A 279 5.04 -37.18 -9.62
CA ALA A 279 4.12 -37.66 -10.65
C ALA A 279 4.67 -37.43 -12.08
N SER A 280 5.50 -36.40 -12.29
CA SER A 280 6.13 -36.14 -13.58
C SER A 280 7.34 -37.01 -13.89
N GLY A 281 7.87 -37.74 -12.91
CA GLY A 281 9.11 -38.54 -13.05
C GLY A 281 10.40 -37.71 -13.14
N ARG A 282 10.33 -36.36 -13.08
CA ARG A 282 11.49 -35.47 -13.22
C ARG A 282 12.17 -35.26 -11.86
N ARG A 283 13.38 -35.84 -11.71
CA ARG A 283 14.21 -35.72 -10.51
C ARG A 283 15.25 -34.59 -10.57
N ASP A 284 15.45 -34.06 -11.76
CA ASP A 284 16.40 -32.99 -12.04
C ASP A 284 15.80 -31.56 -11.87
N ILE A 285 14.51 -31.49 -11.47
CA ILE A 285 13.80 -30.23 -11.25
C ILE A 285 13.53 -30.07 -9.75
N THR A 286 13.72 -28.86 -9.25
CA THR A 286 13.38 -28.48 -7.87
C THR A 286 12.48 -27.26 -7.86
N VAL A 287 11.39 -27.29 -7.07
CA VAL A 287 10.54 -26.14 -6.75
C VAL A 287 10.53 -26.01 -5.24
N GLU A 288 11.11 -24.93 -4.75
CA GLU A 288 11.33 -24.67 -3.34
C GLU A 288 10.44 -23.52 -2.87
N LEU A 289 9.70 -23.72 -1.78
CA LEU A 289 8.81 -22.71 -1.22
C LEU A 289 9.37 -22.13 0.07
N HIS A 290 9.50 -20.82 0.10
CA HIS A 290 10.02 -20.08 1.24
C HIS A 290 8.97 -19.12 1.79
N HIS A 291 9.05 -18.86 3.10
CA HIS A 291 8.26 -17.81 3.71
C HIS A 291 9.11 -17.02 4.69
N GLN A 292 9.59 -15.90 4.27
CA GLN A 292 10.34 -15.02 5.13
C GLN A 292 9.44 -13.95 5.75
N TRP A 293 8.94 -14.26 6.94
CA TRP A 293 8.16 -13.29 7.70
C TRP A 293 8.68 -13.07 9.11
N ARG A 294 9.79 -13.70 9.52
CA ARG A 294 10.32 -13.56 10.87
C ARG A 294 11.74 -13.02 10.89
N TYR A 295 11.92 -12.10 11.82
CA TYR A 295 13.17 -11.87 12.47
C TYR A 295 13.72 -13.16 13.03
N TRP A 296 14.96 -13.46 12.70
CA TRP A 296 15.76 -14.38 13.46
C TRP A 296 16.12 -13.67 14.77
N ASP A 297 15.54 -14.10 15.88
CA ASP A 297 16.09 -13.78 17.20
C ASP A 297 17.41 -14.52 17.29
N HIS A 298 18.49 -13.83 17.61
CA HIS A 298 19.81 -14.44 17.82
C HIS A 298 19.81 -15.60 18.82
N GLN A 299 18.71 -15.77 19.58
CA GLN A 299 18.58 -16.77 20.63
C GLN A 299 17.77 -18.02 20.26
N THR A 300 17.12 -18.09 19.08
CA THR A 300 16.26 -19.23 18.72
C THR A 300 16.30 -19.65 17.25
N PRO A 301 17.45 -19.99 16.65
CA PRO A 301 17.52 -20.51 15.29
C PRO A 301 17.01 -21.95 15.15
N SER A 302 17.29 -22.79 16.13
CA SER A 302 17.28 -24.25 15.99
C SER A 302 15.90 -24.90 15.87
N ARG A 303 14.83 -24.30 16.37
CA ARG A 303 13.49 -24.92 16.34
C ARG A 303 12.68 -24.70 15.06
N GLN A 304 13.11 -23.81 14.16
CA GLN A 304 12.35 -23.45 12.96
C GLN A 304 12.93 -23.99 11.65
N LEU A 305 14.16 -24.50 11.66
CA LEU A 305 14.83 -25.12 10.52
C LEU A 305 14.46 -26.59 10.32
N GLN A 306 13.86 -27.23 11.31
CA GLN A 306 13.39 -28.62 11.19
C GLN A 306 12.04 -28.68 10.50
N VAL A 307 12.04 -28.63 9.18
CA VAL A 307 10.88 -28.94 8.37
C VAL A 307 11.22 -30.16 7.51
N SER A 308 10.72 -31.33 7.96
CA SER A 308 10.55 -32.55 7.18
C SER A 308 11.69 -32.97 6.23
N GLY A 309 12.88 -33.34 6.77
CA GLY A 309 13.85 -34.17 6.05
C GLY A 309 14.47 -33.62 4.77
N ARG A 310 14.35 -32.33 4.51
CA ARG A 310 14.98 -31.59 3.39
C ARG A 310 15.75 -30.39 3.88
N PRO A 311 16.83 -30.00 3.19
CA PRO A 311 17.53 -28.77 3.51
C PRO A 311 16.55 -27.59 3.39
N SER A 312 16.39 -26.83 4.48
CA SER A 312 15.62 -25.58 4.45
C SER A 312 16.45 -24.51 3.79
N VAL A 313 15.85 -23.79 2.84
CA VAL A 313 16.49 -22.61 2.25
C VAL A 313 16.13 -21.38 3.08
N GLN A 314 17.13 -20.60 3.46
CA GLN A 314 16.99 -19.39 4.26
C GLN A 314 17.57 -18.20 3.51
N VAL A 315 16.77 -17.18 3.28
CA VAL A 315 17.24 -15.93 2.71
C VAL A 315 17.56 -14.96 3.86
N ILE A 316 18.80 -14.54 3.94
CA ILE A 316 19.34 -13.68 4.98
C ILE A 316 19.62 -12.31 4.39
N ARG A 317 19.08 -11.26 5.02
CA ARG A 317 19.28 -9.88 4.59
C ARG A 317 19.96 -9.07 5.69
N PRO A 318 21.08 -8.37 5.41
CA PRO A 318 21.81 -7.62 6.43
C PRO A 318 20.96 -6.63 7.21
N THR A 319 19.99 -5.99 6.56
CA THR A 319 19.05 -5.07 7.24
C THR A 319 18.23 -5.77 8.34
N GLN A 320 18.03 -7.08 8.28
CA GLN A 320 17.34 -7.83 9.36
C GLN A 320 18.15 -7.87 10.65
N TYR A 321 19.46 -7.81 10.54
CA TYR A 321 20.40 -7.81 11.66
C TYR A 321 20.81 -6.39 12.07
N GLY A 322 20.70 -5.44 11.14
CA GLY A 322 21.16 -4.06 11.32
C GLY A 322 22.69 -3.95 11.40
N SER A 323 23.40 -4.97 10.88
CA SER A 323 24.85 -5.11 10.99
C SER A 323 25.36 -6.15 10.00
N LEU A 324 26.46 -5.86 9.29
CA LEU A 324 27.18 -6.83 8.45
C LEU A 324 27.86 -7.89 9.30
N LEU A 325 28.53 -7.48 10.39
CA LEU A 325 29.24 -8.38 11.28
C LEU A 325 28.30 -9.39 11.93
N ARG A 326 27.18 -8.95 12.50
CA ARG A 326 26.15 -9.85 13.05
C ARG A 326 25.49 -10.75 12.00
N THR A 327 25.43 -10.28 10.76
CA THR A 327 24.92 -11.11 9.66
C THR A 327 25.90 -12.21 9.35
N ALA A 328 27.18 -11.92 9.27
CA ALA A 328 28.25 -12.92 9.05
C ALA A 328 28.30 -13.94 10.18
N GLU A 329 28.29 -13.49 11.45
CA GLU A 329 28.18 -14.39 12.62
C GLU A 329 26.96 -15.31 12.55
N ALA A 330 25.82 -14.79 12.10
CA ALA A 330 24.59 -15.56 11.96
C ALA A 330 24.70 -16.61 10.84
N VAL A 331 25.29 -16.25 9.71
CA VAL A 331 25.56 -17.19 8.60
C VAL A 331 26.47 -18.32 9.07
N GLU A 332 27.57 -18.00 9.69
CA GLU A 332 28.56 -18.97 10.18
C GLU A 332 27.96 -19.94 11.20
N ARG A 333 27.22 -19.38 12.18
CA ARG A 333 26.54 -20.19 13.18
C ARG A 333 25.49 -21.11 12.56
N ILE A 334 24.64 -20.59 11.65
CA ILE A 334 23.59 -21.41 11.02
C ILE A 334 24.23 -22.50 10.15
N SER A 335 25.30 -22.18 9.44
CA SER A 335 26.01 -23.16 8.61
C SER A 335 26.65 -24.29 9.43
N SER A 336 27.19 -23.95 10.60
CA SER A 336 27.80 -24.95 11.51
C SER A 336 26.74 -25.80 12.23
N GLU A 337 25.65 -25.19 12.70
CA GLU A 337 24.56 -25.87 13.41
C GLU A 337 23.66 -26.68 12.45
N HIS A 338 23.54 -26.25 11.18
CA HIS A 338 22.65 -26.78 10.17
C HIS A 338 23.35 -26.88 8.80
N PRO A 339 24.32 -27.77 8.63
CA PRO A 339 25.09 -27.89 7.38
C PRO A 339 24.25 -28.30 6.18
N GLU A 340 23.04 -28.82 6.42
CA GLU A 340 22.05 -29.12 5.38
C GLU A 340 21.28 -27.87 4.90
N ALA A 341 21.28 -26.77 5.64
CA ALA A 341 20.56 -25.55 5.26
C ALA A 341 21.23 -24.89 4.05
N VAL A 342 20.40 -24.37 3.15
CA VAL A 342 20.84 -23.55 2.03
C VAL A 342 20.67 -22.09 2.43
N LEU A 343 21.78 -21.37 2.63
CA LEU A 343 21.75 -19.95 3.00
C LEU A 343 21.94 -19.09 1.76
N LEU A 344 21.00 -18.17 1.54
CA LEU A 344 21.00 -17.19 0.47
C LEU A 344 21.11 -15.78 1.09
N LEU A 345 22.16 -15.06 0.74
CA LEU A 345 22.28 -13.64 1.08
C LEU A 345 21.51 -12.81 0.04
N ALA A 346 20.76 -11.84 0.46
CA ALA A 346 19.98 -11.01 -0.45
C ALA A 346 19.84 -9.54 0.01
N ASP A 347 19.72 -8.64 -0.97
CA ASP A 347 19.34 -7.26 -0.76
C ASP A 347 17.83 -7.07 -0.67
N PHE A 348 17.43 -5.82 -0.38
CA PHE A 348 16.05 -5.41 -0.53
C PHE A 348 15.82 -4.72 -1.87
N PRO A 349 14.59 -4.78 -2.40
CA PRO A 349 14.21 -3.95 -3.54
C PRO A 349 14.53 -2.47 -3.28
N GLY A 350 15.22 -1.85 -4.23
CA GLY A 350 15.70 -0.49 -4.11
C GLY A 350 17.04 -0.33 -3.37
N ALA A 351 17.82 -1.39 -3.22
CA ALA A 351 19.22 -1.29 -2.83
C ALA A 351 20.06 -0.63 -3.93
N THR A 352 20.91 0.32 -3.56
CA THR A 352 21.84 0.97 -4.51
C THR A 352 23.11 0.14 -4.69
N SER A 353 23.99 0.59 -5.57
CA SER A 353 25.34 0.02 -5.75
C SER A 353 26.13 -0.08 -4.43
N LEU A 354 25.90 0.84 -3.50
CA LEU A 354 26.55 0.85 -2.19
C LEU A 354 26.16 -0.35 -1.33
N SER A 355 24.86 -0.63 -1.20
CA SER A 355 24.36 -1.83 -0.51
C SER A 355 24.80 -3.11 -1.21
N ARG A 356 24.75 -3.13 -2.55
CA ARG A 356 25.16 -4.29 -3.35
C ARG A 356 26.64 -4.62 -3.16
N ALA A 357 27.51 -3.60 -3.13
CA ALA A 357 28.92 -3.79 -2.88
C ALA A 357 29.17 -4.32 -1.44
N ALA A 358 28.46 -3.81 -0.44
CA ALA A 358 28.52 -4.33 0.91
C ALA A 358 28.04 -5.80 0.98
N LEU A 359 26.97 -6.16 0.27
CA LEU A 359 26.48 -7.53 0.18
C LEU A 359 27.48 -8.47 -0.48
N ARG A 360 28.15 -8.04 -1.56
CA ARG A 360 29.22 -8.84 -2.20
C ARG A 360 30.40 -9.07 -1.27
N SER A 361 30.83 -8.06 -0.52
CA SER A 361 31.89 -8.21 0.49
C SER A 361 31.47 -9.18 1.60
N LEU A 362 30.22 -9.10 2.05
CA LEU A 362 29.64 -10.03 3.01
C LEU A 362 29.59 -11.46 2.45
N ALA A 363 29.18 -11.64 1.20
CA ALA A 363 29.11 -12.95 0.56
C ALA A 363 30.51 -13.61 0.46
N ARG A 364 31.52 -12.83 0.13
CA ARG A 364 32.92 -13.29 0.12
C ARG A 364 33.43 -13.68 1.51
N ALA A 365 32.97 -12.99 2.54
CA ALA A 365 33.34 -13.27 3.92
C ALA A 365 32.57 -14.46 4.55
N CYS A 366 31.54 -14.96 3.87
CA CYS A 366 30.64 -15.99 4.40
C CYS A 366 30.64 -17.24 3.51
N PRO A 367 31.63 -18.12 3.60
CA PRO A 367 31.67 -19.37 2.81
C PRO A 367 30.50 -20.32 3.09
N GLY A 368 29.85 -20.19 4.24
CA GLY A 368 28.62 -20.90 4.57
C GLY A 368 27.39 -20.49 3.77
N ALA A 369 27.41 -19.34 3.10
CA ALA A 369 26.34 -18.94 2.18
C ALA A 369 26.55 -19.60 0.82
N ARG A 370 25.49 -20.20 0.23
CA ARG A 370 25.61 -20.89 -1.08
C ARG A 370 25.40 -19.96 -2.26
N ALA A 371 24.74 -18.85 -2.09
CA ALA A 371 24.53 -17.86 -3.13
C ALA A 371 24.17 -16.50 -2.54
N HIS A 372 24.30 -15.46 -3.34
CA HIS A 372 23.76 -14.16 -3.03
C HIS A 372 22.89 -13.64 -4.19
N ILE A 373 21.85 -12.89 -3.86
CA ILE A 373 20.85 -12.41 -4.81
C ILE A 373 20.94 -10.89 -4.86
N THR A 374 21.16 -10.34 -6.04
CA THR A 374 21.14 -8.90 -6.29
C THR A 374 19.96 -8.51 -7.18
N ASP A 375 19.36 -7.33 -6.94
CA ASP A 375 18.16 -6.88 -7.68
C ASP A 375 18.42 -6.39 -9.12
N ALA A 376 19.67 -6.30 -9.57
CA ALA A 376 19.99 -5.80 -10.90
C ALA A 376 21.15 -6.52 -11.56
N ALA A 377 21.04 -6.67 -12.88
CA ALA A 377 22.01 -7.33 -13.76
C ALA A 377 23.24 -6.48 -14.11
N ASP A 378 23.53 -5.39 -13.41
CA ASP A 378 24.60 -4.49 -13.77
C ASP A 378 25.94 -4.92 -13.18
N GLY A 379 26.84 -5.35 -14.05
CA GLY A 379 28.22 -5.74 -13.76
C GLY A 379 29.15 -4.60 -13.35
N GLY A 380 28.65 -3.48 -12.87
CA GLY A 380 29.46 -2.38 -12.37
C GLY A 380 30.07 -2.72 -11.01
N GLU A 381 31.38 -2.96 -10.96
CA GLU A 381 32.13 -3.01 -9.71
C GLU A 381 32.15 -1.61 -9.09
N TYR A 382 31.44 -1.43 -7.99
CA TYR A 382 31.66 -0.27 -7.13
C TYR A 382 32.77 -0.58 -6.14
N PRO A 383 33.78 0.27 -5.99
CA PRO A 383 34.94 -0.03 -5.16
C PRO A 383 34.68 0.28 -3.68
N VAL A 384 33.71 -0.36 -3.05
CA VAL A 384 33.68 -0.41 -1.59
C VAL A 384 34.77 -1.36 -1.14
N GLY A 385 35.80 -0.85 -0.43
CA GLY A 385 36.91 -1.65 0.04
C GLY A 385 38.05 -1.89 -0.96
N ALA A 386 37.99 -1.39 -2.18
CA ALA A 386 39.19 -1.38 -3.03
C ALA A 386 40.18 -0.31 -2.55
N PRO A 387 41.48 -0.62 -2.47
CA PRO A 387 42.47 0.40 -2.14
C PRO A 387 42.48 1.45 -3.26
N HIS A 388 41.96 2.63 -3.03
CA HIS A 388 42.14 3.75 -3.92
C HIS A 388 43.50 4.37 -3.63
N GLY A 389 44.26 4.61 -4.70
CA GLY A 389 45.51 5.35 -4.62
C GLY A 389 45.27 6.71 -3.94
N ALA A 390 46.27 7.15 -3.19
CA ALA A 390 46.30 8.21 -2.19
C ALA A 390 45.96 9.64 -2.66
N ASP A 391 45.11 9.86 -3.63
CA ASP A 391 44.96 11.18 -4.27
C ASP A 391 43.55 11.66 -4.54
N SER A 392 42.60 11.40 -3.65
CA SER A 392 41.31 12.09 -3.84
C SER A 392 40.57 12.33 -2.53
N GLY A 393 40.57 13.55 -2.05
CA GLY A 393 39.62 14.08 -1.06
C GLY A 393 38.19 14.15 -1.60
N HIS A 394 37.68 13.05 -2.18
CA HIS A 394 36.41 13.01 -2.94
C HIS A 394 35.47 11.89 -2.51
N GLY A 395 35.79 11.11 -1.49
CA GLY A 395 35.02 9.91 -1.14
C GLY A 395 33.56 10.19 -0.76
N VAL A 396 33.30 11.27 0.00
CA VAL A 396 31.93 11.69 0.34
C VAL A 396 31.18 12.19 -0.89
N ALA A 397 31.86 12.93 -1.77
CA ALA A 397 31.30 13.40 -3.04
C ALA A 397 31.05 12.25 -3.99
N LEU A 398 31.94 11.25 -4.07
CA LEU A 398 31.79 10.07 -4.91
C LEU A 398 30.64 9.18 -4.45
N ALA A 399 30.47 8.95 -3.14
CA ALA A 399 29.33 8.21 -2.60
C ALA A 399 28.00 8.94 -2.88
N TYR A 400 27.99 10.26 -2.73
CA TYR A 400 26.84 11.09 -3.05
C TYR A 400 26.54 11.09 -4.55
N GLU A 401 27.53 11.28 -5.40
CA GLU A 401 27.39 11.26 -6.85
C GLU A 401 26.97 9.89 -7.37
N ALA A 402 27.46 8.82 -6.79
CA ALA A 402 27.02 7.47 -7.11
C ALA A 402 25.56 7.24 -6.75
N ILE A 403 25.14 7.61 -5.54
CA ILE A 403 23.75 7.52 -5.13
C ILE A 403 22.87 8.39 -6.03
N VAL A 404 23.31 9.59 -6.37
CA VAL A 404 22.61 10.48 -7.31
C VAL A 404 22.60 9.90 -8.71
N GLY A 405 23.68 9.26 -9.14
CA GLY A 405 23.78 8.51 -10.40
C GLY A 405 22.78 7.36 -10.43
N ASP A 406 22.82 6.46 -9.43
CA ASP A 406 21.91 5.33 -9.30
C ASP A 406 20.43 5.78 -9.23
N VAL A 407 20.13 6.84 -8.46
CA VAL A 407 18.76 7.38 -8.39
C VAL A 407 18.34 7.98 -9.73
N ARG A 408 19.23 8.66 -10.45
CA ARG A 408 18.95 9.16 -11.82
C ARG A 408 18.74 8.02 -12.79
N GLU A 409 19.54 6.97 -12.73
CA GLU A 409 19.40 5.80 -13.58
C GLU A 409 18.10 5.07 -13.30
N MET A 410 17.76 4.84 -12.01
CA MET A 410 16.47 4.30 -11.60
C MET A 410 15.27 5.18 -12.00
N THR A 411 15.45 6.50 -12.10
CA THR A 411 14.41 7.42 -12.58
C THR A 411 14.34 7.52 -14.09
N THR A 412 15.40 7.15 -14.80
CA THR A 412 15.45 7.15 -16.28
C THR A 412 15.04 5.83 -16.90
N TYR A 413 14.92 4.75 -16.13
CA TYR A 413 14.23 3.55 -16.61
C TYR A 413 12.81 3.96 -17.02
N PRO A 414 12.41 3.73 -18.27
CA PRO A 414 11.05 3.98 -18.66
C PRO A 414 10.17 3.15 -17.74
N ALA A 415 9.42 3.83 -16.87
CA ALA A 415 8.35 3.17 -16.17
C ALA A 415 7.54 2.40 -17.22
N PRO A 416 7.09 1.15 -16.96
CA PRO A 416 6.23 0.44 -17.92
C PRO A 416 5.13 1.42 -18.32
N PRO A 417 4.79 1.48 -19.61
CA PRO A 417 3.87 2.48 -20.13
C PRO A 417 2.63 2.51 -19.24
N GLN A 418 2.42 3.65 -18.58
CA GLN A 418 1.27 3.83 -17.71
C GLN A 418 0.03 3.73 -18.60
N PRO A 419 -1.04 3.06 -18.19
CA PRO A 419 -2.27 3.08 -18.95
C PRO A 419 -2.66 4.54 -19.22
N THR A 420 -2.99 4.86 -20.45
CA THR A 420 -3.51 6.17 -20.82
C THR A 420 -4.94 6.02 -21.32
N TYR A 421 -5.72 7.06 -21.23
CA TYR A 421 -7.05 7.14 -21.84
C TYR A 421 -7.12 8.40 -22.70
N GLU A 422 -7.20 8.24 -24.03
CA GLU A 422 -7.22 9.36 -25.00
C GLU A 422 -6.11 10.40 -24.68
N GLY A 423 -4.88 9.92 -24.41
CA GLY A 423 -3.72 10.74 -24.06
C GLY A 423 -3.64 11.21 -22.60
N ARG A 424 -4.65 10.98 -21.79
CA ARG A 424 -4.64 11.35 -20.36
C ARG A 424 -3.90 10.28 -19.56
N PRO A 425 -2.92 10.68 -18.74
CA PRO A 425 -2.20 9.74 -17.90
C PRO A 425 -3.06 9.25 -16.74
N VAL A 426 -2.68 8.09 -16.19
CA VAL A 426 -3.23 7.63 -14.92
C VAL A 426 -2.94 8.65 -13.82
N ALA A 427 -3.97 8.99 -13.07
CA ALA A 427 -3.85 9.87 -11.91
C ALA A 427 -3.09 9.16 -10.75
N VAL A 428 -2.23 9.90 -10.09
CA VAL A 428 -1.37 9.41 -9.01
C VAL A 428 -1.80 10.00 -7.68
N TYR A 429 -1.99 9.14 -6.67
CA TYR A 429 -2.45 9.53 -5.34
C TYR A 429 -1.50 9.06 -4.26
N HIS A 430 -1.19 9.95 -3.30
CA HIS A 430 -0.25 9.70 -2.20
C HIS A 430 -0.91 9.11 -0.95
N ASP A 431 -2.20 9.31 -0.79
CA ASP A 431 -2.97 8.95 0.41
C ASP A 431 -3.56 7.52 0.40
N VAL A 432 -3.28 6.75 -0.66
CA VAL A 432 -3.80 5.39 -0.81
C VAL A 432 -3.44 4.48 0.37
N ASP A 433 -2.22 4.55 0.88
CA ASP A 433 -1.74 3.71 1.97
C ASP A 433 -2.45 4.02 3.30
N HIS A 434 -2.84 5.27 3.51
CA HIS A 434 -3.63 5.68 4.67
C HIS A 434 -5.09 5.22 4.56
N LEU A 435 -5.67 5.28 3.36
CA LEU A 435 -7.08 4.94 3.13
C LEU A 435 -7.33 3.44 2.92
N HIS A 436 -6.37 2.70 2.42
CA HIS A 436 -6.45 1.26 2.19
C HIS A 436 -6.93 0.46 3.42
N PRO A 437 -6.46 0.73 4.65
CA PRO A 437 -6.89 0.03 5.84
C PRO A 437 -8.37 0.24 6.21
N LEU A 438 -9.06 1.23 5.66
CA LEU A 438 -10.48 1.47 5.89
C LEU A 438 -11.38 0.47 5.14
N GLY A 439 -10.79 -0.30 4.22
CA GLY A 439 -11.49 -1.32 3.42
C GLY A 439 -12.19 -0.78 2.18
N PRO A 440 -12.84 -1.63 1.37
CA PRO A 440 -13.31 -1.33 0.01
C PRO A 440 -14.25 -0.13 -0.14
N ASN A 441 -14.96 0.22 0.91
CA ASN A 441 -15.87 1.37 0.95
C ASN A 441 -15.41 2.41 1.99
N GLY A 442 -14.15 2.33 2.42
CA GLY A 442 -13.60 3.20 3.45
C GLY A 442 -13.69 4.68 3.10
N SER A 443 -13.35 5.01 1.86
CA SER A 443 -13.40 6.39 1.37
C SER A 443 -14.81 7.03 1.39
N LYS A 444 -15.89 6.26 1.22
CA LYS A 444 -17.23 6.82 1.04
C LYS A 444 -17.73 7.72 2.18
N GLY A 445 -17.48 7.37 3.44
CA GLY A 445 -17.91 8.18 4.58
C GLY A 445 -16.74 8.90 5.26
N HIS A 446 -15.52 8.44 4.99
CA HIS A 446 -14.32 9.02 5.58
C HIS A 446 -13.97 10.37 4.97
N LEU A 447 -14.12 10.55 3.66
CA LEU A 447 -13.74 11.80 2.98
C LEU A 447 -14.46 13.02 3.58
N LEU A 448 -15.77 12.92 3.83
CA LEU A 448 -16.52 13.99 4.48
C LEU A 448 -16.08 14.21 5.94
N GLU A 449 -15.82 13.14 6.71
CA GLU A 449 -15.32 13.29 8.07
C GLU A 449 -13.92 13.89 8.11
N ARG A 450 -13.05 13.51 7.17
CA ARG A 450 -11.72 14.13 6.99
C ARG A 450 -11.84 15.64 6.84
N GLN A 451 -12.73 16.07 5.96
CA GLN A 451 -12.93 17.51 5.73
C GLN A 451 -13.54 18.24 6.94
N ALA A 452 -14.51 17.62 7.62
CA ALA A 452 -15.04 18.19 8.87
C ALA A 452 -13.92 18.42 9.91
N LEU A 453 -13.05 17.43 10.11
CA LEU A 453 -11.90 17.54 11.01
C LEU A 453 -10.85 18.52 10.50
N ALA A 454 -10.55 18.54 9.21
CA ALA A 454 -9.60 19.50 8.62
C ALA A 454 -10.07 20.95 8.80
N LEU A 455 -11.38 21.19 8.68
CA LEU A 455 -12.02 22.49 8.87
C LEU A 455 -12.26 22.86 10.35
N GLY A 456 -11.80 22.05 11.30
CA GLY A 456 -11.83 22.36 12.73
C GLY A 456 -13.06 21.88 13.49
N LEU A 457 -14.00 21.19 12.84
CA LEU A 457 -15.15 20.60 13.51
C LEU A 457 -14.75 19.40 14.35
N SER A 458 -15.50 19.12 15.40
CA SER A 458 -15.41 17.85 16.16
C SER A 458 -16.34 16.83 15.56
N THR A 459 -15.93 15.53 15.57
CA THR A 459 -16.77 14.45 15.04
C THR A 459 -17.08 13.37 16.06
N THR A 460 -18.21 12.69 15.87
CA THR A 460 -18.52 11.43 16.55
C THR A 460 -18.91 10.41 15.50
N ARG A 461 -18.14 9.34 15.38
CA ARG A 461 -18.44 8.23 14.47
C ARG A 461 -19.10 7.08 15.20
N TYR A 462 -20.17 6.55 14.62
CA TYR A 462 -20.98 5.47 15.18
C TYR A 462 -20.81 4.15 14.44
N SER A 463 -20.40 4.19 13.19
CA SER A 463 -20.19 3.00 12.35
C SER A 463 -19.23 3.31 11.22
N LYS A 464 -18.92 2.31 10.41
CA LYS A 464 -18.08 2.49 9.22
C LYS A 464 -18.55 3.62 8.29
N GLY A 465 -19.86 3.89 8.22
CA GLY A 465 -20.42 4.87 7.29
C GLY A 465 -21.18 6.02 7.95
N ALA A 466 -21.38 6.04 9.27
CA ALA A 466 -22.20 7.05 9.93
C ALA A 466 -21.41 7.85 10.96
N PHE A 467 -21.46 9.17 10.85
CA PHE A 467 -20.87 10.09 11.82
C PHE A 467 -21.70 11.37 11.94
N ARG A 468 -21.44 12.13 12.98
CA ARG A 468 -21.90 13.51 13.13
C ARG A 468 -20.71 14.44 13.28
N ALA A 469 -20.87 15.69 12.80
CA ALA A 469 -19.87 16.74 12.91
C ALA A 469 -20.53 18.02 13.45
N GLY A 470 -19.79 18.81 14.19
CA GLY A 470 -20.26 20.09 14.72
C GLY A 470 -19.17 20.92 15.39
N ASP A 471 -19.45 22.20 15.57
CA ASP A 471 -18.57 23.17 16.20
C ASP A 471 -18.77 23.29 17.74
N GLY A 472 -19.73 22.55 18.30
CA GLY A 472 -20.10 22.61 19.70
C GLY A 472 -21.11 23.69 20.08
N SER A 473 -21.38 24.66 19.20
CA SER A 473 -22.30 25.76 19.46
C SER A 473 -23.74 25.46 19.03
N ARG A 474 -23.93 24.57 18.05
CA ARG A 474 -25.20 24.19 17.44
C ARG A 474 -25.42 22.69 17.43
N ALA A 475 -26.63 22.28 17.04
CA ALA A 475 -26.91 20.86 16.82
C ALA A 475 -25.97 20.25 15.76
N PRO A 476 -25.32 19.12 16.02
CA PRO A 476 -24.38 18.54 15.07
C PRO A 476 -25.10 18.00 13.84
N LEU A 477 -24.46 18.13 12.69
CA LEU A 477 -24.91 17.60 11.42
C LEU A 477 -24.64 16.08 11.33
N ILE A 478 -25.58 15.33 10.76
CA ILE A 478 -25.48 13.86 10.63
C ILE A 478 -25.20 13.50 9.19
N PHE A 479 -24.23 12.59 9.01
CA PHE A 479 -23.79 12.06 7.72
C PHE A 479 -23.88 10.53 7.71
N LYS A 480 -24.25 9.97 6.56
CA LYS A 480 -24.23 8.51 6.34
C LYS A 480 -23.73 8.22 4.93
N TRP A 481 -22.51 7.70 4.82
CA TRP A 481 -21.76 7.59 3.57
C TRP A 481 -21.61 8.98 2.92
N SER A 482 -22.09 9.17 1.67
CA SER A 482 -22.14 10.49 1.03
C SER A 482 -23.43 11.27 1.30
N ARG A 483 -24.40 10.67 2.01
CA ARG A 483 -25.61 11.41 2.43
C ARG A 483 -25.23 12.48 3.43
N ASN A 484 -25.67 13.68 3.16
CA ASN A 484 -25.45 14.86 3.96
C ASN A 484 -26.78 15.56 4.26
N PRO A 485 -26.82 16.53 5.14
CA PRO A 485 -28.07 17.17 5.57
C PRO A 485 -28.57 18.28 4.62
N LEU A 486 -27.87 18.59 3.53
CA LEU A 486 -28.31 19.66 2.60
C LEU A 486 -29.66 19.38 1.95
N SER A 487 -29.93 18.10 1.62
CA SER A 487 -31.17 17.71 0.94
C SER A 487 -32.22 17.19 1.91
N SER A 488 -33.48 17.51 1.69
CA SER A 488 -34.57 17.01 2.52
C SER A 488 -34.86 15.52 2.30
N ALA A 489 -35.43 14.85 3.31
CA ALA A 489 -35.79 13.44 3.18
C ALA A 489 -36.81 13.20 2.08
N ALA A 490 -37.73 14.17 1.86
CA ALA A 490 -38.75 14.11 0.81
C ALA A 490 -38.13 14.22 -0.59
N SER A 491 -37.19 15.14 -0.80
CA SER A 491 -36.48 15.30 -2.08
C SER A 491 -35.62 14.05 -2.40
N LEU A 492 -34.97 13.46 -1.37
CA LEU A 492 -34.23 12.20 -1.52
C LEU A 492 -35.15 11.03 -1.92
N ALA A 493 -36.35 10.96 -1.34
CA ALA A 493 -37.33 9.93 -1.70
C ALA A 493 -37.85 10.14 -3.15
N LEU A 494 -38.19 11.36 -3.51
CA LEU A 494 -38.66 11.70 -4.86
C LEU A 494 -37.59 11.41 -5.91
N SER A 495 -36.34 11.78 -5.69
CA SER A 495 -35.23 11.54 -6.63
C SER A 495 -34.96 10.05 -6.88
N THR A 496 -35.40 9.14 -6.01
CA THR A 496 -35.30 7.67 -6.22
C THR A 496 -36.50 7.09 -6.98
N HIS A 497 -37.57 7.84 -7.15
CA HIS A 497 -38.78 7.42 -7.89
C HIS A 497 -38.62 7.81 -9.35
N LYS A 498 -38.15 6.89 -10.19
CA LYS A 498 -37.75 7.14 -11.59
C LYS A 498 -38.81 7.85 -12.41
N GLU A 499 -40.06 7.41 -12.35
CA GLU A 499 -41.17 8.03 -13.11
C GLU A 499 -41.48 9.46 -12.63
N GLY A 500 -41.56 9.65 -11.29
CA GLY A 500 -41.80 10.97 -10.71
C GLY A 500 -40.70 11.97 -11.04
N THR A 501 -39.45 11.51 -10.95
CA THR A 501 -38.28 12.29 -11.34
C THR A 501 -38.35 12.67 -12.83
N ARG A 502 -38.57 11.69 -13.72
CA ARG A 502 -38.66 11.91 -15.17
C ARG A 502 -39.73 12.98 -15.51
N MET A 503 -40.90 12.91 -14.89
CA MET A 503 -41.97 13.92 -15.10
C MET A 503 -41.56 15.32 -14.66
N GLN A 504 -40.85 15.46 -13.52
CA GLN A 504 -40.37 16.77 -13.03
C GLN A 504 -39.29 17.32 -13.97
N LEU A 505 -38.37 16.48 -14.42
CA LEU A 505 -37.33 16.89 -15.36
C LEU A 505 -37.87 17.32 -16.71
N GLN A 506 -38.89 16.62 -17.22
CA GLN A 506 -39.59 17.01 -18.45
C GLN A 506 -40.25 18.39 -18.34
N ARG A 507 -40.90 18.64 -17.20
CA ARG A 507 -41.52 19.98 -16.94
C ARG A 507 -40.46 21.09 -16.82
N ALA A 508 -39.26 20.76 -16.34
CA ALA A 508 -38.17 21.71 -16.28
C ALA A 508 -37.44 21.89 -17.63
N GLY A 509 -37.86 21.19 -18.69
CA GLY A 509 -37.29 21.34 -20.03
C GLY A 509 -35.88 20.78 -20.15
N VAL A 510 -35.51 19.81 -19.31
CA VAL A 510 -34.23 19.12 -19.43
C VAL A 510 -34.40 17.81 -20.22
N PRO A 511 -33.36 17.38 -20.97
CA PRO A 511 -33.49 16.19 -21.80
C PRO A 511 -33.57 14.91 -20.94
N VAL A 512 -34.60 14.13 -21.14
CA VAL A 512 -34.78 12.80 -20.54
C VAL A 512 -35.19 11.82 -21.62
N PRO A 513 -34.83 10.53 -21.54
CA PRO A 513 -35.26 9.54 -22.51
C PRO A 513 -36.80 9.49 -22.57
N GLN A 514 -37.35 9.44 -23.80
CA GLN A 514 -38.78 9.23 -24.00
C GLN A 514 -39.14 7.84 -23.46
N GLY A 515 -39.92 7.77 -22.40
CA GLY A 515 -40.16 6.49 -21.73
C GLY A 515 -41.47 6.48 -20.94
N ARG A 516 -41.89 5.27 -20.53
CA ARG A 516 -43.09 5.05 -19.72
C ARG A 516 -42.90 3.85 -18.79
N THR A 517 -43.55 3.91 -17.63
CA THR A 517 -43.63 2.80 -16.69
C THR A 517 -44.88 1.94 -17.02
N PHE A 518 -44.72 0.62 -16.97
CA PHE A 518 -45.74 -0.38 -17.19
C PHE A 518 -45.88 -1.29 -15.98
N ALA A 519 -47.10 -1.74 -15.74
CA ALA A 519 -47.34 -2.72 -14.69
C ALA A 519 -46.65 -4.06 -15.03
N ASN A 520 -46.26 -4.80 -14.02
CA ASN A 520 -45.64 -6.11 -14.20
C ASN A 520 -46.54 -7.02 -15.08
N GLY A 521 -45.99 -7.57 -16.15
CA GLY A 521 -46.69 -8.44 -17.09
C GLY A 521 -47.49 -7.72 -18.21
N ASP A 522 -47.55 -6.38 -18.22
CA ASP A 522 -48.22 -5.61 -19.26
C ASP A 522 -47.34 -5.41 -20.50
N PHE A 523 -46.88 -6.53 -21.09
CA PHE A 523 -45.95 -6.52 -22.22
C PHE A 523 -46.62 -6.06 -23.50
N ALA A 524 -47.95 -6.32 -23.67
CA ALA A 524 -48.68 -5.92 -24.86
C ALA A 524 -48.76 -4.39 -24.99
N THR A 525 -49.12 -3.68 -23.91
CA THR A 525 -49.14 -2.22 -23.92
C THR A 525 -47.75 -1.63 -24.06
N ALA A 526 -46.74 -2.27 -23.48
CA ALA A 526 -45.34 -1.86 -23.63
C ALA A 526 -44.88 -1.99 -25.09
N LYS A 527 -45.23 -3.09 -25.79
CA LYS A 527 -44.94 -3.27 -27.21
C LYS A 527 -45.55 -2.17 -28.06
N GLN A 528 -46.85 -1.88 -27.89
CA GLN A 528 -47.52 -0.78 -28.60
C GLN A 528 -46.85 0.58 -28.34
N PHE A 529 -46.26 0.76 -27.16
CA PHE A 529 -45.49 1.96 -26.86
C PHE A 529 -44.18 1.99 -27.66
N VAL A 530 -43.47 0.85 -27.75
CA VAL A 530 -42.24 0.72 -28.56
C VAL A 530 -42.50 0.98 -30.02
N ASP A 531 -43.62 0.46 -30.56
CA ASP A 531 -44.01 0.71 -31.94
C ASP A 531 -44.17 2.21 -32.26
N ARG A 532 -44.57 3.02 -31.27
CA ARG A 532 -44.70 4.47 -31.40
C ARG A 532 -43.40 5.23 -31.28
N ILE A 533 -42.49 4.84 -30.32
CA ILE A 533 -41.22 5.55 -30.09
C ILE A 533 -40.11 5.04 -31.01
N GLY A 534 -40.29 3.85 -31.62
CA GLY A 534 -39.32 3.19 -32.48
C GLY A 534 -38.11 2.63 -31.71
N TYR A 535 -37.44 1.67 -32.36
CA TYR A 535 -36.16 1.13 -31.84
C TYR A 535 -34.98 2.10 -32.10
N PRO A 536 -33.85 1.96 -31.38
CA PRO A 536 -33.61 1.06 -30.26
C PRO A 536 -34.24 1.52 -28.95
N VAL A 537 -34.51 0.55 -28.03
CA VAL A 537 -35.13 0.83 -26.73
C VAL A 537 -34.37 0.15 -25.59
N VAL A 538 -34.71 0.54 -24.35
CA VAL A 538 -34.20 -0.04 -23.12
C VAL A 538 -35.39 -0.55 -22.29
N VAL A 539 -35.25 -1.75 -21.72
CA VAL A 539 -36.17 -2.31 -20.73
C VAL A 539 -35.46 -2.39 -19.38
N LYS A 540 -36.06 -1.82 -18.32
CA LYS A 540 -35.43 -1.81 -16.98
C LYS A 540 -36.51 -1.91 -15.88
N PRO A 541 -36.21 -2.51 -14.69
CA PRO A 541 -37.15 -2.48 -13.56
C PRO A 541 -37.40 -1.04 -13.10
N ALA A 542 -38.64 -0.72 -12.72
CA ALA A 542 -39.02 0.61 -12.22
C ALA A 542 -38.29 0.96 -10.92
N MET A 543 -38.06 -0.05 -10.08
CA MET A 543 -37.24 0.06 -8.85
C MET A 543 -36.07 -0.87 -8.98
N GLY A 544 -34.86 -0.37 -8.74
CA GLY A 544 -33.64 -1.18 -8.79
C GLY A 544 -32.37 -0.36 -8.76
N VAL A 545 -31.25 -1.01 -8.50
CA VAL A 545 -29.91 -0.38 -8.42
C VAL A 545 -28.88 -1.25 -9.17
N ARG A 546 -27.81 -0.64 -9.62
CA ARG A 546 -26.62 -1.31 -10.21
C ARG A 546 -26.89 -2.05 -11.52
N GLY A 547 -27.88 -1.63 -12.31
CA GLY A 547 -28.14 -2.22 -13.63
C GLY A 547 -28.73 -3.64 -13.60
N ILE A 548 -29.22 -4.14 -12.45
CA ILE A 548 -29.83 -5.48 -12.39
C ILE A 548 -31.15 -5.49 -13.13
N GLY A 549 -31.28 -6.40 -14.12
CA GLY A 549 -32.47 -6.54 -14.94
C GLY A 549 -32.62 -5.46 -16.02
N VAL A 550 -31.60 -4.70 -16.32
CA VAL A 550 -31.58 -3.70 -17.40
C VAL A 550 -31.10 -4.39 -18.69
N VAL A 551 -31.89 -4.28 -19.76
CA VAL A 551 -31.52 -4.69 -21.11
C VAL A 551 -31.58 -3.45 -22.00
N ALA A 552 -30.46 -3.04 -22.58
CA ALA A 552 -30.32 -1.85 -23.39
C ALA A 552 -29.94 -2.19 -24.85
N GLY A 553 -30.21 -1.27 -25.76
CA GLY A 553 -29.87 -1.42 -27.18
C GLY A 553 -30.71 -2.43 -27.94
N ILE A 554 -31.94 -2.66 -27.50
CA ILE A 554 -32.88 -3.56 -28.11
C ILE A 554 -33.28 -2.99 -29.48
N GLN A 555 -33.02 -3.72 -30.57
CA GLN A 555 -33.15 -3.26 -31.97
C GLN A 555 -34.41 -3.69 -32.68
N ASN A 556 -35.07 -4.72 -32.17
CA ASN A 556 -36.23 -5.35 -32.86
C ASN A 556 -37.17 -6.04 -31.84
N GLU A 557 -38.31 -6.49 -32.34
CA GLU A 557 -39.34 -7.14 -31.53
C GLU A 557 -38.86 -8.43 -30.86
N GLN A 558 -38.08 -9.24 -31.56
CA GLN A 558 -37.55 -10.51 -31.01
C GLN A 558 -36.62 -10.28 -29.83
N GLU A 559 -35.75 -9.25 -29.92
CA GLU A 559 -34.90 -8.85 -28.80
C GLU A 559 -35.70 -8.24 -27.65
N LEU A 560 -36.81 -7.53 -27.96
CA LEU A 560 -37.71 -6.99 -26.94
C LEU A 560 -38.39 -8.11 -26.12
N GLU A 561 -38.88 -9.16 -26.80
CA GLU A 561 -39.47 -10.34 -26.14
C GLU A 561 -38.43 -11.03 -25.25
N ALA A 562 -37.22 -11.27 -25.76
CA ALA A 562 -36.11 -11.83 -24.98
C ALA A 562 -35.76 -10.95 -23.78
N ALA A 563 -35.81 -9.63 -23.91
CA ALA A 563 -35.56 -8.69 -22.82
C ALA A 563 -36.64 -8.78 -21.73
N PHE A 564 -37.89 -8.97 -22.07
CA PHE A 564 -38.95 -9.21 -21.10
C PHE A 564 -38.75 -10.51 -20.33
N ASP A 565 -38.32 -11.60 -20.99
CA ASP A 565 -38.01 -12.87 -20.37
C ASP A 565 -36.81 -12.76 -19.39
N ILE A 566 -35.77 -12.06 -19.79
CA ILE A 566 -34.61 -11.77 -18.95
C ILE A 566 -35.03 -10.97 -17.72
N MET A 567 -35.84 -9.94 -17.90
CA MET A 567 -36.33 -9.10 -16.82
C MET A 567 -37.21 -9.93 -15.87
N ALA A 568 -38.19 -10.71 -16.42
CA ALA A 568 -39.09 -11.55 -15.62
C ALA A 568 -38.35 -12.61 -14.79
N SER A 569 -37.27 -13.18 -15.34
CA SER A 569 -36.41 -14.16 -14.65
C SER A 569 -35.45 -13.53 -13.64
N SER A 570 -35.29 -12.22 -13.63
CA SER A 570 -34.42 -11.49 -12.71
C SER A 570 -34.98 -11.48 -11.29
N LYS A 571 -34.12 -11.19 -10.28
CA LYS A 571 -34.56 -11.00 -8.87
C LYS A 571 -35.61 -9.88 -8.72
N LEU A 572 -35.73 -8.98 -9.68
CA LEU A 572 -36.64 -7.83 -9.72
C LEU A 572 -37.83 -8.03 -10.67
N GLY A 573 -38.00 -9.20 -11.26
CA GLY A 573 -38.98 -9.50 -12.30
C GLY A 573 -40.44 -9.46 -11.85
N LYS A 574 -40.71 -9.27 -10.56
CA LYS A 574 -42.08 -9.12 -10.01
C LYS A 574 -42.48 -7.64 -9.83
N GLN A 575 -41.67 -6.71 -10.29
CA GLN A 575 -41.94 -5.28 -10.19
C GLN A 575 -42.40 -4.68 -11.48
N ASP A 576 -43.00 -3.50 -11.41
CA ASP A 576 -43.26 -2.67 -12.59
C ASP A 576 -41.94 -2.38 -13.32
N PHE A 577 -42.04 -2.17 -14.62
CA PHE A 577 -40.89 -1.96 -15.47
C PHE A 577 -41.05 -0.69 -16.34
N ILE A 578 -39.91 -0.16 -16.77
CA ILE A 578 -39.84 1.00 -17.65
C ILE A 578 -39.37 0.54 -19.01
N VAL A 579 -40.00 1.05 -20.06
CA VAL A 579 -39.48 1.04 -21.43
C VAL A 579 -39.19 2.45 -21.85
N GLU A 580 -37.99 2.70 -22.36
CA GLU A 580 -37.58 4.02 -22.80
C GLU A 580 -36.74 3.95 -24.09
N LYS A 581 -36.69 5.05 -24.82
CA LYS A 581 -35.82 5.22 -25.99
C LYS A 581 -34.38 5.05 -25.54
N HIS A 582 -33.61 4.27 -26.29
CA HIS A 582 -32.18 4.14 -26.08
C HIS A 582 -31.46 5.45 -26.49
N ILE A 583 -30.65 6.00 -25.64
CA ILE A 583 -29.76 7.11 -25.94
C ILE A 583 -28.40 6.55 -26.32
N ASN A 584 -27.93 6.91 -27.50
CA ASN A 584 -26.63 6.45 -27.97
C ASN A 584 -25.55 7.44 -27.50
N GLY A 585 -24.86 7.13 -26.41
CA GLY A 585 -23.90 8.06 -25.83
C GLY A 585 -23.00 7.41 -24.75
N ARG A 586 -22.00 8.16 -24.35
CA ARG A 586 -21.12 7.83 -23.23
C ARG A 586 -21.82 8.13 -21.90
N ASP A 587 -21.42 7.45 -20.85
CA ASP A 587 -22.02 7.51 -19.52
C ASP A 587 -21.26 8.51 -18.63
N TYR A 588 -21.95 9.57 -18.17
CA TYR A 588 -21.39 10.61 -17.32
C TYR A 588 -22.07 10.65 -15.95
N ARG A 589 -21.26 10.86 -14.91
CA ARG A 589 -21.73 11.25 -13.58
C ARG A 589 -21.30 12.68 -13.30
N ILE A 590 -22.24 13.61 -13.29
CA ILE A 590 -22.04 15.03 -13.02
C ILE A 590 -22.57 15.36 -11.63
N VAL A 591 -21.75 15.93 -10.76
CA VAL A 591 -22.12 16.22 -9.36
C VAL A 591 -22.41 17.69 -9.19
N VAL A 592 -23.57 17.97 -8.63
CA VAL A 592 -24.07 19.33 -8.39
C VAL A 592 -24.26 19.55 -6.89
N VAL A 593 -23.88 20.73 -6.41
CA VAL A 593 -24.14 21.25 -5.05
C VAL A 593 -24.73 22.64 -5.19
N GLY A 594 -25.96 22.84 -4.71
CA GLY A 594 -26.67 24.11 -4.95
C GLY A 594 -26.75 24.41 -6.45
N ASP A 595 -26.24 25.55 -6.86
CA ASP A 595 -26.22 26.05 -8.25
C ASP A 595 -24.85 25.84 -8.93
N GLU A 596 -24.03 24.91 -8.45
CA GLU A 596 -22.68 24.67 -8.97
C GLU A 596 -22.46 23.21 -9.36
N VAL A 597 -21.89 22.96 -10.56
CA VAL A 597 -21.34 21.67 -10.98
C VAL A 597 -19.92 21.57 -10.45
N ILE A 598 -19.70 20.68 -9.48
CA ILE A 598 -18.43 20.59 -8.74
C ILE A 598 -17.53 19.44 -9.21
N ALA A 599 -18.06 18.51 -9.98
CA ALA A 599 -17.28 17.41 -10.57
C ALA A 599 -18.05 16.78 -11.75
N ALA A 600 -17.31 16.29 -12.73
CA ALA A 600 -17.87 15.51 -13.83
C ALA A 600 -16.94 14.36 -14.19
N ILE A 601 -17.47 13.14 -14.14
CA ILE A 601 -16.77 11.91 -14.44
C ILE A 601 -17.41 11.21 -15.61
N GLN A 602 -16.66 11.00 -16.70
CA GLN A 602 -17.00 10.04 -17.72
C GLN A 602 -16.70 8.63 -17.19
N ARG A 603 -17.66 7.73 -17.29
CA ARG A 603 -17.54 6.33 -16.86
C ARG A 603 -17.38 5.45 -18.08
N GLU A 604 -16.32 4.64 -18.08
CA GLU A 604 -16.00 3.75 -19.18
C GLU A 604 -16.04 2.28 -18.75
N PRO A 605 -16.42 1.38 -19.67
CA PRO A 605 -16.30 -0.05 -19.42
C PRO A 605 -14.87 -0.46 -19.13
N ALA A 606 -14.71 -1.56 -18.40
CA ALA A 606 -13.40 -2.16 -18.22
C ALA A 606 -12.77 -2.47 -19.59
N SER A 607 -11.58 -1.92 -19.84
CA SER A 607 -10.86 -2.08 -21.11
C SER A 607 -9.36 -1.97 -20.88
N VAL A 608 -8.56 -2.43 -21.81
CA VAL A 608 -7.12 -2.15 -21.90
C VAL A 608 -6.82 -1.50 -23.25
N PHE A 609 -5.72 -0.76 -23.31
CA PHE A 609 -5.25 -0.15 -24.54
C PHE A 609 -3.94 -0.80 -24.95
N GLY A 610 -3.85 -1.26 -26.19
CA GLY A 610 -2.65 -1.84 -26.76
C GLY A 610 -1.49 -0.85 -26.82
N ASP A 611 -0.30 -1.34 -26.58
CA ASP A 611 0.98 -0.64 -26.79
C ASP A 611 1.77 -1.21 -27.97
N GLY A 612 1.19 -2.21 -28.67
CA GLY A 612 1.82 -2.92 -29.78
C GLY A 612 2.85 -3.98 -29.36
N GLU A 613 3.14 -4.11 -28.07
CA GLU A 613 4.18 -4.99 -27.52
C GLU A 613 3.66 -5.94 -26.44
N SER A 614 2.83 -5.45 -25.53
CA SER A 614 2.33 -6.21 -24.37
C SER A 614 1.09 -7.03 -24.75
N THR A 615 0.97 -8.20 -24.14
CA THR A 615 -0.25 -8.98 -24.22
C THR A 615 -1.38 -8.34 -23.43
N ILE A 616 -2.62 -8.71 -23.75
CA ILE A 616 -3.80 -8.31 -22.95
C ILE A 616 -3.63 -8.68 -21.48
N ALA A 617 -3.00 -9.81 -21.17
CA ALA A 617 -2.70 -10.22 -19.82
C ALA A 617 -1.78 -9.21 -19.10
N GLU A 618 -0.70 -8.79 -19.75
CA GLU A 618 0.24 -7.80 -19.20
C GLU A 618 -0.40 -6.42 -19.06
N LEU A 619 -1.16 -5.99 -20.07
CA LEU A 619 -1.90 -4.73 -20.01
C LEU A 619 -2.93 -4.72 -18.87
N LEU A 620 -3.64 -5.83 -18.65
CA LEU A 620 -4.59 -6.00 -17.55
C LEU A 620 -3.87 -5.98 -16.18
N LEU A 621 -2.71 -6.63 -16.07
CA LEU A 621 -1.89 -6.58 -14.86
C LEU A 621 -1.45 -5.15 -14.56
N ASN A 622 -0.90 -4.44 -15.55
CA ASN A 622 -0.43 -3.06 -15.38
C ASN A 622 -1.59 -2.13 -14.97
N LYS A 623 -2.75 -2.29 -15.60
CA LYS A 623 -3.97 -1.59 -15.21
C LYS A 623 -4.35 -1.86 -13.76
N ASN A 624 -4.33 -3.10 -13.32
CA ASN A 624 -4.68 -3.46 -11.94
C ASN A 624 -3.64 -2.96 -10.92
N ILE A 625 -2.36 -2.90 -11.29
CA ILE A 625 -1.32 -2.25 -10.48
C ILE A 625 -1.64 -0.76 -10.32
N ALA A 626 -2.00 -0.05 -11.39
CA ALA A 626 -2.40 1.35 -11.34
C ALA A 626 -3.66 1.54 -10.47
N ARG A 627 -4.67 0.68 -10.62
CA ARG A 627 -5.90 0.71 -9.80
C ARG A 627 -5.63 0.47 -8.32
N LYS A 628 -4.68 -0.39 -7.95
CA LYS A 628 -4.28 -0.60 -6.55
C LYS A 628 -3.70 0.65 -5.88
N ARG A 629 -3.20 1.60 -6.66
CA ARG A 629 -2.68 2.89 -6.18
C ARG A 629 -3.74 3.99 -6.12
N ASN A 630 -4.96 3.69 -6.52
CA ASN A 630 -6.06 4.64 -6.45
C ASN A 630 -6.89 4.39 -5.18
N PRO A 631 -7.08 5.37 -4.29
CA PRO A 631 -7.80 5.22 -3.02
C PRO A 631 -9.25 4.74 -3.17
N HIS A 632 -9.89 5.00 -4.31
CA HIS A 632 -11.25 4.54 -4.59
C HIS A 632 -11.30 3.18 -5.30
N LEU A 633 -10.35 2.89 -6.18
CA LEU A 633 -10.37 1.74 -7.08
C LEU A 633 -9.56 0.53 -6.60
N TRP A 634 -8.70 0.66 -5.58
CA TRP A 634 -7.79 -0.38 -5.13
C TRP A 634 -8.43 -1.75 -4.85
N ALA A 635 -9.68 -1.76 -4.39
CA ALA A 635 -10.44 -2.98 -4.12
C ALA A 635 -11.42 -3.34 -5.26
N ARG A 636 -11.26 -2.75 -6.43
CA ARG A 636 -12.12 -2.90 -7.60
C ARG A 636 -11.29 -3.17 -8.86
N PRO A 637 -10.54 -4.30 -8.91
CA PRO A 637 -9.72 -4.63 -10.07
C PRO A 637 -10.60 -4.84 -11.31
N ALA A 638 -10.03 -4.62 -12.47
CA ALA A 638 -10.58 -5.12 -13.72
C ALA A 638 -10.40 -6.64 -13.73
N LYS A 639 -11.46 -7.37 -14.08
CA LYS A 639 -11.54 -8.83 -13.92
C LYS A 639 -11.44 -9.54 -15.26
N TYR A 640 -10.86 -10.72 -15.21
CA TYR A 640 -10.97 -11.69 -16.28
C TYR A 640 -12.05 -12.73 -15.92
N ASP A 641 -13.31 -12.33 -16.00
CA ASP A 641 -14.48 -13.16 -15.70
C ASP A 641 -15.19 -13.62 -16.97
N ALA A 642 -16.42 -14.14 -16.84
CA ALA A 642 -17.20 -14.59 -17.98
C ALA A 642 -17.52 -13.45 -18.98
N ALA A 643 -17.70 -12.21 -18.47
CA ALA A 643 -17.94 -11.04 -19.33
C ALA A 643 -16.69 -10.70 -20.14
N ALA A 644 -15.52 -10.67 -19.51
CA ALA A 644 -14.25 -10.40 -20.20
C ALA A 644 -13.94 -11.46 -21.27
N ARG A 645 -14.16 -12.76 -20.95
CA ARG A 645 -14.02 -13.83 -21.95
C ARG A 645 -14.97 -13.68 -23.13
N HIS A 646 -16.20 -13.27 -22.87
CA HIS A 646 -17.19 -13.02 -23.93
C HIS A 646 -16.73 -11.88 -24.85
N GLU A 647 -16.32 -10.75 -24.29
CA GLU A 647 -15.86 -9.60 -25.07
C GLU A 647 -14.59 -9.93 -25.88
N LEU A 648 -13.61 -10.61 -25.29
CA LEU A 648 -12.41 -11.05 -25.98
C LEU A 648 -12.74 -12.03 -27.12
N LYS A 649 -13.62 -13.00 -26.89
CA LYS A 649 -14.08 -13.94 -27.92
C LYS A 649 -14.75 -13.21 -29.07
N LYS A 650 -15.60 -12.22 -28.77
CA LYS A 650 -16.26 -11.37 -29.77
C LYS A 650 -15.25 -10.59 -30.61
N ALA A 651 -14.16 -10.13 -29.99
CA ALA A 651 -13.05 -9.47 -30.67
C ALA A 651 -12.08 -10.44 -31.40
N GLY A 652 -12.27 -11.76 -31.30
CA GLY A 652 -11.33 -12.75 -31.83
C GLY A 652 -9.98 -12.78 -31.09
N MET A 653 -9.94 -12.32 -29.85
CA MET A 653 -8.73 -12.17 -29.05
C MET A 653 -8.70 -13.12 -27.84
N THR A 654 -7.50 -13.34 -27.31
CA THR A 654 -7.22 -14.07 -26.07
C THR A 654 -6.35 -13.22 -25.16
N LEU A 655 -6.11 -13.65 -23.93
CA LEU A 655 -5.17 -12.95 -23.02
C LEU A 655 -3.74 -12.89 -23.57
N SER A 656 -3.36 -13.81 -24.45
CA SER A 656 -2.04 -13.83 -25.09
C SER A 656 -1.96 -12.96 -26.36
N SER A 657 -3.07 -12.41 -26.84
CA SER A 657 -3.08 -11.49 -27.98
C SER A 657 -2.39 -10.19 -27.62
N VAL A 658 -1.62 -9.65 -28.59
CA VAL A 658 -0.97 -8.34 -28.50
C VAL A 658 -1.78 -7.34 -29.32
N PRO A 659 -2.54 -6.44 -28.70
CA PRO A 659 -3.32 -5.44 -29.42
C PRO A 659 -2.40 -4.39 -30.05
N ALA A 660 -2.82 -3.83 -31.18
CA ALA A 660 -2.09 -2.74 -31.82
C ALA A 660 -1.98 -1.51 -30.92
N GLN A 661 -0.99 -0.64 -31.20
CA GLN A 661 -0.83 0.61 -30.46
C GLN A 661 -2.12 1.45 -30.49
N GLY A 662 -2.63 1.80 -29.31
CA GLY A 662 -3.86 2.59 -29.15
C GLY A 662 -5.16 1.79 -29.37
N GLU A 663 -5.07 0.52 -29.74
CA GLU A 663 -6.25 -0.34 -29.88
C GLU A 663 -6.90 -0.57 -28.53
N ARG A 664 -8.19 -0.24 -28.44
CA ARG A 664 -8.98 -0.46 -27.22
C ARG A 664 -9.62 -1.84 -27.24
N VAL A 665 -9.28 -2.67 -26.27
CA VAL A 665 -9.86 -3.99 -26.06
C VAL A 665 -10.79 -3.97 -24.86
N LEU A 666 -12.08 -4.22 -25.10
CA LEU A 666 -13.08 -4.27 -24.04
C LEU A 666 -12.98 -5.56 -23.21
N LEU A 667 -13.10 -5.43 -21.90
CA LEU A 667 -13.21 -6.53 -20.94
C LEU A 667 -14.60 -6.59 -20.29
N ALA A 668 -15.44 -5.59 -20.53
CA ALA A 668 -16.84 -5.55 -20.13
C ALA A 668 -17.60 -4.59 -21.05
N ASN A 669 -18.92 -4.73 -21.11
CA ASN A 669 -19.81 -3.83 -21.87
C ASN A 669 -20.57 -2.84 -20.96
N THR A 670 -20.32 -2.84 -19.65
CA THR A 670 -20.98 -1.95 -18.70
C THR A 670 -19.99 -0.99 -18.05
N CYS A 671 -20.39 0.28 -17.91
CA CYS A 671 -19.59 1.35 -17.30
C CYS A 671 -19.52 1.26 -15.76
N SER A 672 -19.38 0.04 -15.22
CA SER A 672 -19.40 -0.21 -13.78
C SER A 672 -18.01 -0.10 -13.17
N LEU A 673 -17.73 0.97 -12.44
CA LEU A 673 -16.48 1.15 -11.70
C LEU A 673 -16.20 0.01 -10.69
N SER A 674 -17.27 -0.60 -10.14
CA SER A 674 -17.14 -1.72 -9.20
C SER A 674 -16.74 -3.04 -9.88
N GLN A 675 -16.85 -3.11 -11.20
CA GLN A 675 -16.49 -4.26 -12.01
C GLN A 675 -15.24 -4.01 -12.88
N GLY A 676 -14.44 -2.99 -12.52
CA GLY A 676 -13.21 -2.69 -13.22
C GLY A 676 -13.28 -1.59 -14.27
N GLY A 677 -14.46 -0.95 -14.45
CA GLY A 677 -14.62 0.22 -15.31
C GLY A 677 -13.78 1.41 -14.83
N ASP A 678 -13.53 2.34 -15.72
CA ASP A 678 -12.68 3.50 -15.47
C ASP A 678 -13.50 4.77 -15.25
N SER A 679 -12.90 5.72 -14.50
CA SER A 679 -13.42 7.07 -14.28
C SER A 679 -12.44 8.08 -14.82
N ILE A 680 -12.92 8.97 -15.67
CA ILE A 680 -12.15 10.01 -16.34
C ILE A 680 -12.71 11.36 -15.91
N ASP A 681 -11.91 12.24 -15.36
CA ASP A 681 -12.31 13.62 -15.07
C ASP A 681 -12.47 14.40 -16.36
N VAL A 682 -13.63 15.05 -16.51
CA VAL A 682 -14.00 15.87 -17.69
C VAL A 682 -14.65 17.20 -17.30
N LEU A 683 -14.58 17.61 -16.02
CA LEU A 683 -15.27 18.81 -15.56
C LEU A 683 -14.90 20.04 -16.36
N ASP A 684 -13.61 20.26 -16.58
CA ASP A 684 -13.10 21.47 -17.22
C ASP A 684 -13.37 21.51 -18.75
N GLU A 685 -13.91 20.41 -19.29
CA GLU A 685 -14.23 20.25 -20.73
C GLU A 685 -15.72 20.28 -21.02
N LEU A 686 -16.56 20.31 -19.96
CA LEU A 686 -18.02 20.33 -20.16
C LEU A 686 -18.49 21.58 -20.90
N HIS A 687 -19.30 21.36 -21.93
CA HIS A 687 -19.98 22.48 -22.59
C HIS A 687 -20.92 23.19 -21.62
N PRO A 688 -20.99 24.53 -21.59
CA PRO A 688 -21.82 25.31 -20.67
C PRO A 688 -23.31 24.91 -20.65
N SER A 689 -23.89 24.53 -21.78
CA SER A 689 -25.29 24.07 -21.85
C SER A 689 -25.55 22.77 -21.08
N ILE A 690 -24.53 21.89 -20.93
CA ILE A 690 -24.61 20.68 -20.12
C ILE A 690 -24.57 21.03 -18.64
N ILE A 691 -23.70 21.96 -18.25
CA ILE A 691 -23.62 22.50 -16.88
C ILE A 691 -24.98 23.09 -16.47
N GLU A 692 -25.53 23.94 -17.31
CA GLU A 692 -26.84 24.58 -17.07
C GLU A 692 -27.96 23.54 -16.97
N ALA A 693 -27.99 22.52 -17.83
CA ALA A 693 -28.98 21.46 -17.77
C ALA A 693 -28.88 20.64 -16.47
N CYS A 694 -27.67 20.39 -15.95
CA CYS A 694 -27.45 19.69 -14.69
C CYS A 694 -27.95 20.51 -13.49
N ILE A 695 -27.67 21.80 -13.46
CA ILE A 695 -28.17 22.74 -12.43
C ILE A 695 -29.71 22.79 -12.47
N ARG A 696 -30.31 22.98 -13.64
CA ARG A 696 -31.78 22.95 -13.81
C ARG A 696 -32.38 21.61 -13.37
N THR A 697 -31.66 20.51 -13.60
CA THR A 697 -32.08 19.17 -13.19
C THR A 697 -32.21 19.06 -11.67
N VAL A 698 -31.24 19.54 -10.92
CA VAL A 698 -31.25 19.49 -9.45
C VAL A 698 -32.31 20.43 -8.90
N ASN A 699 -32.41 21.63 -9.46
CA ASN A 699 -33.39 22.65 -9.05
C ASN A 699 -34.84 22.26 -9.40
N ALA A 700 -35.06 21.32 -10.36
CA ALA A 700 -36.40 20.79 -10.66
C ALA A 700 -36.97 19.92 -9.50
N ILE A 701 -36.14 19.48 -8.58
CA ILE A 701 -36.55 18.73 -7.40
C ILE A 701 -36.42 19.64 -6.16
N PRO A 702 -37.51 20.13 -5.60
CA PRO A 702 -37.46 21.07 -4.48
C PRO A 702 -36.66 20.53 -3.29
N GLN A 703 -35.78 21.36 -2.72
CA GLN A 703 -34.92 21.02 -1.57
C GLN A 703 -33.92 19.88 -1.86
N LEU A 704 -33.57 19.67 -3.11
CA LEU A 704 -32.47 18.77 -3.49
C LEU A 704 -31.23 19.64 -3.75
N GLU A 705 -30.33 19.72 -2.77
CA GLU A 705 -29.16 20.59 -2.82
C GLU A 705 -27.87 19.84 -3.19
N TYR A 706 -27.89 18.51 -3.18
CA TYR A 706 -26.74 17.69 -3.51
C TYR A 706 -27.21 16.48 -4.32
N CYS A 707 -26.67 16.34 -5.53
CA CYS A 707 -27.04 15.22 -6.39
C CYS A 707 -25.94 14.91 -7.41
N GLY A 708 -25.83 13.61 -7.75
CA GLY A 708 -25.11 13.16 -8.94
C GLY A 708 -26.11 12.88 -10.06
N VAL A 709 -25.99 13.56 -11.16
CA VAL A 709 -26.79 13.42 -12.37
C VAL A 709 -26.13 12.37 -13.26
N ASP A 710 -26.85 11.28 -13.58
CA ASP A 710 -26.40 10.29 -14.57
C ASP A 710 -26.91 10.70 -15.94
N PHE A 711 -26.00 11.13 -16.80
CA PHE A 711 -26.25 11.73 -18.08
C PHE A 711 -25.61 10.89 -19.19
N LEU A 712 -26.39 10.50 -20.20
CA LEU A 712 -25.89 9.95 -21.45
C LEU A 712 -25.72 11.07 -22.46
N LEU A 713 -24.51 11.22 -23.00
CA LEU A 713 -24.12 12.24 -23.97
C LEU A 713 -23.22 11.61 -25.04
N GLU A 714 -23.40 11.99 -26.30
CA GLU A 714 -22.46 11.58 -27.35
C GLU A 714 -21.07 12.19 -27.10
N ASP A 715 -21.03 13.49 -26.77
CA ASP A 715 -19.79 14.25 -26.58
C ASP A 715 -20.04 15.40 -25.57
N HIS A 716 -19.32 15.35 -24.47
CA HIS A 716 -19.46 16.32 -23.39
C HIS A 716 -18.92 17.73 -23.75
N THR A 717 -18.19 17.87 -24.85
CA THR A 717 -17.66 19.16 -25.33
C THR A 717 -18.59 19.88 -26.29
N LYS A 718 -19.65 19.19 -26.77
CA LYS A 718 -20.62 19.74 -27.74
C LYS A 718 -21.84 20.38 -27.06
N PRO A 719 -22.48 21.35 -27.73
CA PRO A 719 -23.77 21.87 -27.30
C PRO A 719 -24.82 20.76 -27.15
N LEU A 720 -25.66 20.89 -26.13
CA LEU A 720 -26.65 19.88 -25.79
C LEU A 720 -27.76 19.71 -26.87
N ASP A 721 -28.07 20.77 -27.61
CA ASP A 721 -29.05 20.77 -28.71
C ASP A 721 -28.50 20.18 -30.04
N GLN A 722 -27.22 19.85 -30.12
CA GLN A 722 -26.58 19.29 -31.32
C GLN A 722 -26.24 17.82 -31.18
N GLN A 723 -26.75 17.13 -30.16
CA GLN A 723 -26.42 15.75 -29.90
C GLN A 723 -27.59 14.96 -29.29
N ASP A 724 -27.55 13.63 -29.40
CA ASP A 724 -28.45 12.79 -28.65
C ASP A 724 -28.03 12.75 -27.17
N ALA A 725 -28.97 13.08 -26.30
CA ALA A 725 -28.64 13.24 -24.88
C ALA A 725 -29.84 12.93 -23.97
N GLY A 726 -29.62 12.39 -22.80
CA GLY A 726 -30.70 12.11 -21.85
C GLY A 726 -30.23 11.85 -20.42
N ILE A 727 -30.87 12.48 -19.46
CA ILE A 727 -30.68 12.24 -18.04
C ILE A 727 -31.44 10.98 -17.65
N CYS A 728 -30.70 9.97 -17.20
CA CYS A 728 -31.23 8.64 -16.92
C CYS A 728 -31.64 8.44 -15.46
N GLU A 729 -30.90 9.06 -14.53
CA GLU A 729 -31.10 8.84 -13.10
C GLU A 729 -30.50 9.97 -12.27
N LEU A 730 -31.14 10.25 -11.13
CA LEU A 730 -30.63 11.13 -10.10
C LEU A 730 -30.10 10.33 -8.92
N ASN A 731 -28.83 10.54 -8.59
CA ASN A 731 -28.17 9.88 -7.48
C ASN A 731 -27.99 10.87 -6.31
N ALA A 732 -29.00 10.97 -5.45
CA ALA A 732 -28.98 11.83 -4.26
C ALA A 732 -27.89 11.44 -3.21
N HIS A 733 -27.10 10.44 -3.48
CA HIS A 733 -25.95 10.02 -2.68
C HIS A 733 -24.77 9.71 -3.57
N ALA A 734 -24.46 10.61 -4.49
CA ALA A 734 -23.33 10.48 -5.40
C ALA A 734 -22.07 10.02 -4.69
N ALA A 735 -21.36 9.08 -5.27
CA ALA A 735 -20.12 8.59 -4.69
C ALA A 735 -19.03 9.65 -4.85
N ILE A 736 -18.56 10.24 -3.77
CA ILE A 736 -17.52 11.27 -3.75
C ILE A 736 -16.18 10.71 -4.24
N GLY A 737 -15.84 9.50 -3.82
CA GLY A 737 -14.51 8.95 -4.05
C GLY A 737 -14.11 8.73 -5.51
N ASN A 738 -15.06 8.57 -6.45
CA ASN A 738 -14.73 8.48 -7.87
C ASN A 738 -14.43 9.85 -8.51
N CYS A 739 -14.88 10.92 -7.90
CA CYS A 739 -14.62 12.28 -8.33
C CYS A 739 -13.34 12.84 -7.69
N GLU A 740 -13.05 12.48 -6.43
CA GLU A 740 -11.80 12.85 -5.80
C GLU A 740 -10.61 12.01 -6.28
N TYR A 741 -10.88 10.77 -6.70
CA TYR A 741 -9.88 9.82 -7.15
C TYR A 741 -10.26 9.17 -8.48
N PRO A 742 -10.40 9.95 -9.58
CA PRO A 742 -10.60 9.38 -10.90
C PRO A 742 -9.41 8.50 -11.30
N MET A 743 -9.60 7.59 -12.25
CA MET A 743 -8.50 6.80 -12.79
C MET A 743 -7.61 7.66 -13.69
N PHE A 744 -8.21 8.55 -14.47
CA PHE A 744 -7.54 9.44 -15.41
C PHE A 744 -7.98 10.90 -15.19
N GLY A 745 -7.04 11.82 -15.33
CA GLY A 745 -7.25 13.25 -15.10
C GLY A 745 -7.05 13.67 -13.64
N SER A 746 -7.60 14.82 -13.25
CA SER A 746 -7.38 15.46 -11.95
C SER A 746 -8.54 15.25 -10.99
N GLY A 747 -8.27 14.81 -9.76
CA GLY A 747 -9.31 14.73 -8.73
C GLY A 747 -9.88 16.12 -8.35
N LYS A 748 -11.18 16.17 -8.10
CA LYS A 748 -11.85 17.38 -7.65
C LYS A 748 -12.17 17.28 -6.15
N PRO A 749 -12.07 18.36 -5.35
CA PRO A 749 -12.22 18.35 -3.89
C PRO A 749 -13.70 18.28 -3.44
N VAL A 750 -14.45 17.31 -3.92
CA VAL A 750 -15.91 17.19 -3.73
C VAL A 750 -16.31 17.13 -2.26
N ALA A 751 -15.56 16.39 -1.44
CA ALA A 751 -15.87 16.28 -0.01
C ALA A 751 -15.71 17.63 0.72
N GLU A 752 -14.71 18.42 0.34
CA GLU A 752 -14.50 19.75 0.90
C GLU A 752 -15.64 20.67 0.50
N THR A 753 -15.96 20.74 -0.79
CA THR A 753 -17.06 21.60 -1.29
C THR A 753 -18.39 21.26 -0.62
N VAL A 754 -18.73 19.97 -0.53
CA VAL A 754 -19.95 19.52 0.17
C VAL A 754 -19.91 19.89 1.65
N MET A 755 -18.76 19.74 2.32
CA MET A 755 -18.65 20.08 3.75
C MET A 755 -18.78 21.58 3.98
N ARG A 756 -18.16 22.41 3.15
CA ARG A 756 -18.31 23.87 3.21
C ARG A 756 -19.76 24.31 2.98
N ALA A 757 -20.41 23.75 1.97
CA ALA A 757 -21.84 24.01 1.73
C ALA A 757 -22.71 23.63 2.96
N CYS A 758 -22.41 22.53 3.64
CA CYS A 758 -23.09 22.16 4.90
C CYS A 758 -22.79 23.17 6.01
N ILE A 759 -21.53 23.59 6.18
CA ILE A 759 -21.12 24.58 7.19
C ILE A 759 -21.85 25.90 6.99
N ASP A 760 -21.87 26.41 5.75
CA ASP A 760 -22.48 27.70 5.38
C ASP A 760 -24.01 27.64 5.52
N HIS A 761 -24.63 26.56 5.00
CA HIS A 761 -26.10 26.40 5.09
C HIS A 761 -26.62 26.39 6.53
N TYR A 762 -25.86 25.71 7.43
CA TYR A 762 -26.24 25.57 8.85
C TYR A 762 -25.58 26.59 9.75
N GLY A 763 -24.72 27.47 9.23
CA GLY A 763 -24.02 28.53 9.96
C GLY A 763 -23.12 28.03 11.06
N LEU A 764 -22.37 26.97 10.81
CA LEU A 764 -21.35 26.44 11.72
C LEU A 764 -20.06 27.26 11.66
N THR A 765 -19.37 27.35 12.78
CA THR A 765 -18.05 27.99 12.84
C THR A 765 -16.98 27.01 12.41
N ALA A 766 -16.21 27.34 11.40
CA ALA A 766 -15.14 26.50 10.86
C ALA A 766 -13.92 27.35 10.47
N ARG A 767 -12.82 26.70 10.16
CA ARG A 767 -11.60 27.32 9.60
C ARG A 767 -11.88 27.76 8.16
N SER A 768 -11.24 28.86 7.74
CA SER A 768 -11.25 29.29 6.33
C SER A 768 -10.57 28.30 5.41
N GLU A 769 -9.45 27.73 5.86
CA GLU A 769 -8.69 26.73 5.10
C GLU A 769 -8.59 25.40 5.85
N PRO A 770 -8.62 24.25 5.14
CA PRO A 770 -8.40 22.96 5.75
C PRO A 770 -6.98 22.87 6.32
N ALA A 771 -6.85 22.39 7.54
CA ALA A 771 -5.55 22.22 8.16
C ALA A 771 -4.76 21.05 7.50
N GLU A 772 -3.52 21.30 7.14
CA GLU A 772 -2.60 20.25 6.63
C GLU A 772 -2.20 19.27 7.74
N GLU A 773 -2.03 19.74 8.97
CA GLU A 773 -1.76 18.92 10.17
C GLU A 773 -2.86 19.13 11.21
N VAL A 774 -3.15 18.05 11.93
CA VAL A 774 -4.10 18.08 13.05
C VAL A 774 -3.54 17.39 14.27
N ALA A 775 -4.01 17.82 15.46
CA ALA A 775 -3.86 17.11 16.72
C ALA A 775 -5.26 16.73 17.22
N LEU A 776 -5.58 15.43 17.19
CA LEU A 776 -6.90 14.90 17.50
C LEU A 776 -6.87 14.07 18.79
N HIS A 777 -7.66 14.45 19.77
CA HIS A 777 -7.97 13.60 20.91
C HIS A 777 -9.13 12.68 20.57
N LEU A 778 -8.90 11.38 20.69
CA LEU A 778 -9.88 10.35 20.42
C LEU A 778 -10.38 9.72 21.74
N THR A 779 -11.69 9.59 21.89
CA THR A 779 -12.32 8.77 22.92
C THR A 779 -13.06 7.61 22.24
N ILE A 780 -12.50 6.41 22.30
CA ILE A 780 -13.01 5.21 21.61
C ILE A 780 -13.73 4.33 22.62
N ARG A 781 -14.99 3.97 22.35
CA ARG A 781 -15.84 3.18 23.23
C ARG A 781 -16.22 1.83 22.60
N GLY A 782 -16.45 0.82 23.47
CA GLY A 782 -16.87 -0.52 23.07
C GLY A 782 -16.00 -1.61 23.70
N LYS A 783 -15.95 -2.80 23.08
CA LYS A 783 -15.02 -3.86 23.48
C LYS A 783 -13.64 -3.54 22.87
N VAL A 784 -12.90 -2.64 23.52
CA VAL A 784 -11.63 -2.11 23.06
C VAL A 784 -10.45 -2.39 24.00
N THR A 785 -10.71 -2.92 25.20
CA THR A 785 -9.68 -3.30 26.16
C THR A 785 -9.50 -4.81 26.24
N GLY A 786 -8.30 -5.30 26.54
CA GLY A 786 -7.99 -6.74 26.59
C GLY A 786 -7.90 -7.42 25.21
N VAL A 787 -8.04 -6.69 24.11
CA VAL A 787 -8.08 -7.20 22.73
C VAL A 787 -6.87 -6.75 21.87
N GLY A 788 -5.82 -6.24 22.51
CA GLY A 788 -4.62 -5.76 21.82
C GLY A 788 -4.77 -4.40 21.12
N PHE A 789 -5.83 -3.63 21.44
CA PHE A 789 -6.17 -2.37 20.76
C PHE A 789 -5.06 -1.33 20.79
N ARG A 790 -4.44 -1.08 21.98
CA ARG A 790 -3.37 -0.09 22.14
C ARG A 790 -2.17 -0.41 21.26
N LYS A 791 -1.69 -1.67 21.26
CA LYS A 791 -0.57 -2.09 20.39
C LYS A 791 -0.93 -2.05 18.91
N TRP A 792 -2.18 -2.33 18.56
CA TRP A 792 -2.67 -2.22 17.20
C TRP A 792 -2.69 -0.76 16.74
N LEU A 793 -3.21 0.16 17.56
CA LEU A 793 -3.25 1.59 17.24
C LEU A 793 -1.85 2.20 17.16
N GLN A 794 -0.97 1.86 18.11
CA GLN A 794 0.42 2.31 18.10
C GLN A 794 1.13 1.91 16.79
N ARG A 795 1.02 0.64 16.38
CA ARG A 795 1.63 0.18 15.11
C ARG A 795 1.10 0.95 13.92
N ARG A 796 -0.22 1.17 13.89
CA ARG A 796 -0.86 1.88 12.79
C ARG A 796 -0.48 3.35 12.76
N ALA A 797 -0.48 4.04 13.89
CA ALA A 797 -0.06 5.43 13.99
C ALA A 797 1.39 5.62 13.55
N ARG A 798 2.30 4.75 14.05
CA ARG A 798 3.71 4.78 13.63
C ARG A 798 3.90 4.50 12.14
N SER A 799 3.21 3.51 11.58
CA SER A 799 3.30 3.22 10.13
C SER A 799 2.75 4.35 9.25
N SER A 800 1.94 5.22 9.82
CA SER A 800 1.40 6.43 9.15
C SER A 800 2.17 7.71 9.51
N GLY A 801 3.34 7.62 10.15
CA GLY A 801 4.16 8.78 10.51
C GLY A 801 3.58 9.66 11.61
N LEU A 802 2.57 9.19 12.37
CA LEU A 802 1.92 9.97 13.40
C LEU A 802 2.65 9.87 14.73
N THR A 803 2.65 10.96 15.48
CA THR A 803 3.08 11.03 16.87
C THR A 803 1.86 11.10 17.81
N GLY A 804 2.08 10.90 19.11
CA GLY A 804 1.01 10.95 20.09
C GLY A 804 1.05 9.83 21.11
N TRP A 805 -0.11 9.46 21.61
CA TRP A 805 -0.18 8.43 22.64
C TRP A 805 -1.56 7.73 22.66
N VAL A 806 -1.59 6.54 23.28
CA VAL A 806 -2.83 5.77 23.54
C VAL A 806 -2.80 5.18 24.95
N ARG A 807 -3.96 5.17 25.65
CA ARG A 807 -4.11 4.54 26.97
C ARG A 807 -5.50 3.95 27.15
N ASN A 808 -5.67 3.01 28.09
CA ASN A 808 -6.99 2.64 28.59
C ASN A 808 -7.45 3.66 29.63
N VAL A 809 -8.71 4.00 29.58
CA VAL A 809 -9.39 4.80 30.64
C VAL A 809 -10.07 3.85 31.60
N ASP A 810 -10.87 2.94 31.06
CA ASP A 810 -11.63 1.93 31.78
C ASP A 810 -11.75 0.63 30.95
N ARG A 811 -12.65 -0.28 31.36
CA ARG A 811 -12.86 -1.57 30.68
C ARG A 811 -13.47 -1.46 29.28
N LYS A 812 -14.08 -0.32 28.93
CA LYS A 812 -14.81 -0.11 27.67
C LYS A 812 -14.33 1.11 26.90
N THR A 813 -13.36 1.84 27.42
CA THR A 813 -12.90 3.11 26.85
C THR A 813 -11.39 3.13 26.68
N VAL A 814 -10.95 3.52 25.49
CA VAL A 814 -9.56 3.85 25.14
C VAL A 814 -9.51 5.30 24.70
N GLU A 815 -8.53 6.03 25.18
CA GLU A 815 -8.19 7.37 24.71
C GLU A 815 -6.89 7.34 23.91
N ALA A 816 -6.82 8.19 22.91
CA ALA A 816 -5.60 8.41 22.14
C ALA A 816 -5.49 9.88 21.69
N VAL A 817 -4.27 10.35 21.50
CA VAL A 817 -4.00 11.58 20.76
C VAL A 817 -3.20 11.21 19.52
N LEU A 818 -3.68 11.64 18.35
CA LEU A 818 -3.03 11.50 17.06
C LEU A 818 -2.56 12.87 16.61
N VAL A 819 -1.30 13.00 16.24
CA VAL A 819 -0.70 14.25 15.75
C VAL A 819 0.05 13.97 14.46
N GLY A 820 -0.21 14.74 13.43
CA GLY A 820 0.46 14.69 12.14
C GLY A 820 -0.42 15.11 10.98
N GLU A 821 -0.01 14.73 9.79
CA GLU A 821 -0.72 15.05 8.55
C GLU A 821 -2.20 14.68 8.64
N THR A 822 -3.08 15.58 8.20
CA THR A 822 -4.53 15.45 8.31
C THR A 822 -5.06 14.18 7.66
N VAL A 823 -4.55 13.80 6.47
CA VAL A 823 -4.97 12.58 5.77
C VAL A 823 -4.63 11.35 6.61
N ALA A 824 -3.41 11.27 7.13
CA ALA A 824 -2.94 10.17 7.94
C ALA A 824 -3.67 10.09 9.29
N ALA A 825 -3.77 11.20 10.01
CA ALA A 825 -4.38 11.27 11.34
C ALA A 825 -5.87 10.92 11.31
N THR A 826 -6.61 11.47 10.35
CA THR A 826 -8.05 11.20 10.20
C THR A 826 -8.34 9.79 9.71
N ALA A 827 -7.50 9.23 8.83
CA ALA A 827 -7.62 7.84 8.38
C ALA A 827 -7.35 6.85 9.52
N VAL A 828 -6.34 7.10 10.36
CA VAL A 828 -6.07 6.28 11.55
C VAL A 828 -7.19 6.42 12.57
N ALA A 829 -7.73 7.64 12.79
CA ALA A 829 -8.90 7.86 13.63
C ALA A 829 -10.10 7.04 13.11
N ALA A 830 -10.42 7.14 11.82
CA ALA A 830 -11.52 6.37 11.21
C ALA A 830 -11.31 4.85 11.31
N ALA A 831 -10.07 4.37 11.23
CA ALA A 831 -9.76 2.96 11.38
C ALA A 831 -10.05 2.44 12.80
N THR A 832 -10.10 3.30 13.83
CA THR A 832 -10.40 2.88 15.21
C THR A 832 -11.81 2.29 15.37
N ILE A 833 -12.78 2.65 14.51
CA ILE A 833 -14.11 2.03 14.50
C ILE A 833 -14.10 0.57 14.02
N LEU A 834 -13.05 0.17 13.32
CA LEU A 834 -12.83 -1.21 12.90
C LEU A 834 -12.05 -1.98 13.98
N GLY A 835 -11.01 -1.37 14.54
CA GLY A 835 -10.13 -1.97 15.52
C GLY A 835 -9.41 -3.24 15.06
N PRO A 836 -8.69 -3.93 15.95
CA PRO A 836 -8.16 -5.27 15.69
C PRO A 836 -9.28 -6.30 15.67
N ARG A 837 -9.03 -7.48 15.08
CA ARG A 837 -10.04 -8.54 14.82
C ARG A 837 -10.92 -8.91 16.04
N ALA A 838 -10.38 -8.85 17.26
CA ALA A 838 -11.11 -9.22 18.46
C ALA A 838 -11.86 -8.03 19.12
N ALA A 839 -11.67 -6.81 18.59
CA ALA A 839 -12.33 -5.61 19.09
C ALA A 839 -13.74 -5.46 18.50
N VAL A 840 -14.63 -4.81 19.26
CA VAL A 840 -15.96 -4.38 18.80
C VAL A 840 -16.15 -2.94 19.28
N PRO A 841 -15.51 -1.95 18.60
CA PRO A 841 -15.79 -0.56 18.90
C PRO A 841 -17.23 -0.20 18.53
N THR A 842 -17.87 0.64 19.32
CA THR A 842 -19.25 1.11 19.09
C THR A 842 -19.29 2.55 18.62
N SER A 843 -18.30 3.35 19.02
CA SER A 843 -18.16 4.75 18.60
C SER A 843 -16.77 5.28 18.92
N TYR A 844 -16.40 6.37 18.26
CA TYR A 844 -15.36 7.26 18.75
C TYR A 844 -15.78 8.72 18.62
N VAL A 845 -15.22 9.56 19.49
CA VAL A 845 -15.29 11.02 19.41
C VAL A 845 -13.90 11.52 19.07
N ALA A 846 -13.80 12.41 18.08
CA ALA A 846 -12.57 13.11 17.72
C ALA A 846 -12.75 14.62 17.96
N GLN A 847 -11.83 15.20 18.73
CA GLN A 847 -11.83 16.61 19.09
C GLN A 847 -10.43 17.18 18.88
N HIS A 848 -10.34 18.42 18.45
CA HIS A 848 -9.05 19.10 18.35
C HIS A 848 -8.48 19.39 19.74
N VAL A 849 -7.16 19.24 19.88
CA VAL A 849 -6.41 19.56 21.08
C VAL A 849 -5.12 20.29 20.72
N GLU A 850 -4.52 20.95 21.69
CA GLU A 850 -3.17 21.46 21.52
C GLU A 850 -2.18 20.32 21.24
N LYS A 851 -1.23 20.59 20.35
CA LYS A 851 -0.21 19.60 19.97
C LYS A 851 0.65 19.27 21.19
N PRO A 852 0.60 18.03 21.72
CA PRO A 852 1.45 17.65 22.84
C PRO A 852 2.91 17.55 22.39
N ASP A 853 3.85 17.86 23.28
CA ASP A 853 5.28 17.62 23.03
C ASP A 853 5.60 16.13 23.13
N VAL A 854 5.40 15.42 22.03
CA VAL A 854 5.70 13.99 21.87
C VAL A 854 6.36 13.75 20.51
N ARG A 855 7.48 13.05 20.55
CA ARG A 855 8.29 12.78 19.33
C ARG A 855 8.00 11.43 18.68
N ASP A 856 7.21 10.57 19.32
CA ASP A 856 6.82 9.24 18.82
C ASP A 856 5.38 8.93 19.28
N PHE A 857 4.82 7.82 18.80
CA PHE A 857 3.54 7.34 19.26
C PHE A 857 3.72 6.30 20.38
N VAL A 858 3.31 6.64 21.60
CA VAL A 858 3.59 5.84 22.81
C VAL A 858 2.32 5.28 23.47
N ILE A 859 2.45 4.14 24.14
CA ILE A 859 1.41 3.62 25.03
C ILE A 859 1.66 4.20 26.42
N ARG A 860 0.71 5.01 26.93
CA ARG A 860 0.76 5.57 28.30
C ARG A 860 0.17 4.60 29.32
N GLU A 861 0.50 4.82 30.58
CA GLU A 861 -0.11 4.10 31.70
C GLU A 861 -1.63 4.25 31.73
N ASP A 862 -2.30 3.17 32.06
CA ASP A 862 -3.76 3.16 32.20
C ASP A 862 -4.21 4.10 33.32
N THR A 863 -5.32 4.79 33.13
CA THR A 863 -5.83 5.77 34.10
C THR A 863 -6.05 5.15 35.50
N ALA A 864 -6.54 3.93 35.57
CA ALA A 864 -6.71 3.21 36.83
C ALA A 864 -5.37 2.92 37.55
N VAL A 865 -4.32 2.59 36.80
CA VAL A 865 -2.97 2.38 37.36
C VAL A 865 -2.36 3.71 37.81
N ARG A 866 -2.59 4.77 37.04
CA ARG A 866 -2.10 6.11 37.36
C ARG A 866 -2.72 6.63 38.67
N VAL A 867 -4.04 6.43 38.84
CA VAL A 867 -4.75 6.78 40.12
C VAL A 867 -4.21 5.96 41.27
N LYS A 868 -4.00 4.64 41.08
CA LYS A 868 -3.36 3.78 42.10
C LYS A 868 -1.94 4.23 42.44
N ASN A 869 -1.15 4.54 41.47
CA ASN A 869 0.24 5.00 41.64
C ASN A 869 0.27 6.38 42.33
N LEU A 870 -0.65 7.29 41.97
CA LEU A 870 -0.77 8.60 42.60
C LEU A 870 -1.20 8.45 44.08
N ALA A 871 -2.23 7.62 44.36
CA ALA A 871 -2.65 7.31 45.71
C ALA A 871 -1.52 6.70 46.53
N LYS A 872 -0.72 5.78 45.95
CA LYS A 872 0.44 5.19 46.61
C LYS A 872 1.54 6.23 46.89
N LYS A 873 1.80 7.18 45.94
CA LYS A 873 2.74 8.28 46.15
C LYS A 873 2.27 9.21 47.28
N VAL A 874 1.01 9.58 47.31
CA VAL A 874 0.40 10.40 48.35
C VAL A 874 0.50 9.70 49.72
N THR A 875 0.18 8.38 49.75
CA THR A 875 0.30 7.59 50.99
C THR A 875 1.74 7.48 51.47
N VAL A 876 2.70 7.30 50.57
CA VAL A 876 4.14 7.26 50.91
C VAL A 876 4.63 8.62 51.41
N GLN A 877 4.17 9.71 50.78
CA GLN A 877 4.54 11.07 51.15
C GLN A 877 3.94 11.45 52.50
N ALA A 878 2.65 11.14 52.74
CA ALA A 878 1.99 11.29 54.04
C ALA A 878 2.65 10.43 55.11
N GLY A 879 3.09 9.20 54.80
CA GLY A 879 3.84 8.34 55.71
C GLY A 879 5.26 8.88 56.02
N ARG A 880 5.92 9.54 55.07
CA ARG A 880 7.20 10.23 55.29
C ARG A 880 7.04 11.47 56.15
N GLU A 881 6.00 12.27 55.95
CA GLU A 881 5.67 13.44 56.77
C GLU A 881 5.27 13.04 58.19
N ALA A 882 4.44 12.00 58.34
CA ALA A 882 4.09 11.45 59.64
C ALA A 882 5.30 10.90 60.42
N ARG A 883 6.27 10.28 59.70
CA ARG A 883 7.55 9.89 60.33
C ARG A 883 8.42 11.08 60.71
N ARG A 884 8.48 12.17 59.87
CA ARG A 884 9.12 13.42 60.22
C ARG A 884 8.53 14.06 61.47
N LEU A 885 7.20 14.09 61.59
CA LEU A 885 6.51 14.60 62.75
C LEU A 885 6.70 13.72 63.99
N LYS A 886 6.85 12.38 63.88
CA LYS A 886 7.21 11.51 65.00
C LYS A 886 8.65 11.64 65.48
N ILE A 887 9.56 12.07 64.59
CA ILE A 887 10.97 12.34 65.01
C ILE A 887 11.11 13.67 65.74
N TYR A 888 10.13 14.56 65.70
CA TYR A 888 10.08 15.82 66.45
C TYR A 888 9.16 15.74 67.65
N ARG A 889 9.28 14.69 68.49
CA ARG A 889 8.84 14.76 69.85
C ARG A 889 10.00 15.35 70.70
N PRO A 890 9.81 16.52 71.34
CA PRO A 890 10.84 17.06 72.23
C PRO A 890 11.05 16.11 73.40
N LYS A 891 12.31 15.82 73.69
CA LYS A 891 12.79 14.98 74.78
C LYS A 891 12.62 15.62 76.18
N ASN A 892 11.70 16.56 76.37
CA ASN A 892 11.49 17.25 77.67
C ASN A 892 9.99 17.19 78.04
N ALA A 893 9.52 15.97 78.41
CA ALA A 893 8.30 15.84 79.18
C ALA A 893 8.33 14.61 80.10
N GLN A 894 9.42 14.45 80.78
CA GLN A 894 9.57 13.45 81.85
C GLN A 894 10.29 13.99 83.08
N GLU A 895 10.17 15.28 83.44
CA GLU A 895 10.59 15.82 84.76
C GLU A 895 9.65 16.94 85.12
N ALA A 896 8.40 16.62 85.42
CA ALA A 896 7.47 17.48 86.17
C ALA A 896 6.30 16.62 86.62
N GLY A 897 6.53 15.80 87.66
CA GLY A 897 5.47 14.96 88.15
C GLY A 897 5.98 14.14 89.35
N ALA A 898 6.74 14.80 90.25
CA ALA A 898 6.98 14.33 91.63
C ALA A 898 7.36 15.51 92.51
N ALA A 899 6.38 16.22 92.98
CA ALA A 899 6.33 16.88 94.30
C ALA A 899 4.89 17.29 94.53
#